data_862f283c862dcdef96287df7872166a7
#
_entry.id   862f283c862dcdef96287df7872166a7
#
_cell.length_a   1.000
_cell.length_b   1.000
_cell.length_c   1.000
_cell.angle_alpha   90.00
_cell.angle_beta   90.00
_cell.angle_gamma   90.00
#
_symmetry.space_group_name_H-M   'P 1'
#
loop_
_entity.id
_entity.type
_entity.pdbx_description
1 polymer ?
#
loop_
_entity_poly.entity_id
_entity_poly.type
_entity_poly.pdbx_seq_one_letter_code
_entity_poly.pdbx_strand_id
1 'polypeptide(L)'
;VRYGWIHVRSADRPFTISAIRLTCQIKPTNYEGSFACNDPSLTRIWYTGAYTVKLNLLKDYFGAILMERSDRHSWTGDAHPSQAASMVAFGNYDFVKQNLFYTSTQFNGIAGYSLYWVLSLVDYFDYTGDRQTFDRLKENACNKLDIAYEHYGKSPDLQFFGWDERLGAGFENPNCPESQNAYKMLSLRAWNEFSRAAGAAGYADIAEKYAAYVEQKSRELREHPDPFGSFGLFAASDAVNAGFTTPAEQQRLWQNAFSDRQQRLSYSPFNQYFVIQAMARMGRHAEALTTIDDCWGGQLRYGGTTFFEVYRPSWNESLAPNGAPVNNQCGYTSLTHPWSAGVTKWLSEEILGIRPLSPGFGSFLAAPHLTPDVHSVRGSMPTPHGTVRYSFDLKTGRGRLVVPDGTRATVGIPKSGRTVRSVLLGKRPAEQASDKRTEDSLFVYYHGIRPGEYEIRAAYSGKLRRASKEPFRYACPQPAVQDSTTRGDWPGQYGSKGYVFCHYEPDGSHRIRLPEFTDSIRFAKTGGLHIATRTDDRRAPVSEDGSGTRNAGTVVTLDPAPCNQTMTVDIRNKHDGPYRLALYFVDWEKTGRRSAVEVFDLDDKRLLMPVQIVRDYREGRYVVLSLEGSVRLRINQVRGTNASLCALFFD
;
A
#
# COMPACT_ATOMS: atom_id res chain seq x y z
N VAL A 1 19.33 7.02 -9.61
CA VAL A 1 19.62 7.71 -10.88
C VAL A 1 19.61 6.70 -12.02
N ARG A 2 18.76 6.88 -13.04
CA ARG A 2 18.72 6.01 -14.23
C ARG A 2 19.52 6.60 -15.39
N TYR A 3 19.59 7.92 -15.45
CA TYR A 3 20.24 8.65 -16.51
C TYR A 3 21.12 9.73 -15.91
N GLY A 4 22.29 9.92 -16.49
CA GLY A 4 23.19 11.03 -16.21
C GLY A 4 23.48 11.79 -17.49
N TRP A 5 23.69 13.07 -17.38
CA TRP A 5 24.03 13.95 -18.49
C TRP A 5 25.39 14.57 -18.24
N ILE A 6 26.23 14.52 -19.23
CA ILE A 6 27.47 15.30 -19.24
C ILE A 6 27.32 16.37 -20.29
N HIS A 7 27.34 17.63 -19.85
CA HIS A 7 27.30 18.78 -20.74
C HIS A 7 28.64 19.50 -20.71
N VAL A 8 29.38 19.42 -21.80
CA VAL A 8 30.62 20.18 -21.98
C VAL A 8 30.25 21.56 -22.58
N ARG A 9 30.44 22.62 -21.82
CA ARG A 9 30.07 23.99 -22.26
C ARG A 9 31.10 24.58 -23.17
N SER A 10 32.39 24.32 -22.91
CA SER A 10 33.50 24.73 -23.78
C SER A 10 34.69 23.82 -23.52
N ALA A 11 35.57 23.68 -24.52
CA ALA A 11 36.85 23.03 -24.38
C ALA A 11 37.85 23.68 -25.32
N ASP A 12 38.97 24.15 -24.79
CA ASP A 12 40.02 24.83 -25.56
C ASP A 12 40.89 23.83 -26.36
N ARG A 13 40.81 22.55 -25.99
CA ARG A 13 41.54 21.43 -26.66
C ARG A 13 40.68 20.18 -26.68
N PRO A 14 40.89 19.28 -27.65
CA PRO A 14 40.28 17.96 -27.62
C PRO A 14 40.63 17.24 -26.31
N PHE A 15 39.63 16.62 -25.68
CA PHE A 15 39.82 15.80 -24.50
C PHE A 15 39.02 14.48 -24.62
N THR A 16 39.44 13.49 -23.86
CA THR A 16 38.78 12.18 -23.82
C THR A 16 38.26 11.91 -22.40
N ILE A 17 37.00 11.50 -22.29
CA ILE A 17 36.47 10.98 -21.04
C ILE A 17 36.76 9.49 -21.01
N SER A 18 37.75 9.07 -20.22
CA SER A 18 38.19 7.68 -20.14
C SER A 18 37.35 6.81 -19.19
N ALA A 19 36.67 7.43 -18.24
CA ALA A 19 35.78 6.72 -17.31
C ALA A 19 34.74 7.63 -16.68
N ILE A 20 33.55 7.10 -16.45
CA ILE A 20 32.52 7.70 -15.59
C ILE A 20 32.23 6.67 -14.49
N ARG A 21 32.29 7.09 -13.24
CA ARG A 21 32.08 6.22 -12.09
C ARG A 21 30.99 6.79 -11.19
N LEU A 22 30.08 5.93 -10.75
CA LEU A 22 29.11 6.21 -9.70
C LEU A 22 29.49 5.42 -8.46
N THR A 23 29.73 6.10 -7.35
CA THR A 23 30.00 5.45 -6.05
C THR A 23 28.70 5.38 -5.26
N CYS A 24 28.24 4.16 -4.97
CA CYS A 24 27.08 3.92 -4.15
C CYS A 24 27.52 3.74 -2.68
N GLN A 25 27.06 4.64 -1.80
CA GLN A 25 27.38 4.61 -0.37
C GLN A 25 26.27 3.90 0.42
N ILE A 26 26.28 2.59 0.42
CA ILE A 26 25.37 1.75 1.19
C ILE A 26 26.18 0.77 2.04
N LYS A 27 25.61 0.29 3.16
CA LYS A 27 26.25 -0.76 3.95
C LYS A 27 26.29 -2.06 3.17
N PRO A 28 27.44 -2.71 3.00
CA PRO A 28 27.54 -3.98 2.29
C PRO A 28 26.67 -5.06 2.97
N THR A 29 25.91 -5.79 2.16
CA THR A 29 25.14 -6.94 2.64
C THR A 29 24.95 -7.96 1.52
N ASN A 30 24.86 -9.23 1.89
CA ASN A 30 24.63 -10.35 0.97
C ASN A 30 23.20 -10.88 1.12
N TYR A 31 22.71 -11.56 0.10
CA TYR A 31 21.47 -12.31 0.18
C TYR A 31 21.74 -13.67 0.85
N GLU A 32 21.25 -13.83 2.07
CA GLU A 32 21.27 -15.10 2.81
C GLU A 32 19.94 -15.85 2.67
N GLY A 33 18.85 -15.09 2.50
CA GLY A 33 17.53 -15.60 2.15
C GLY A 33 17.30 -15.66 0.65
N SER A 34 16.32 -16.45 0.24
CA SER A 34 15.89 -16.55 -1.15
C SER A 34 14.42 -16.95 -1.27
N PHE A 35 13.80 -16.59 -2.38
CA PHE A 35 12.43 -16.94 -2.72
C PHE A 35 12.28 -17.15 -4.22
N ALA A 36 11.62 -18.22 -4.61
CA ALA A 36 11.16 -18.43 -5.98
C ALA A 36 9.90 -19.28 -5.99
N CYS A 37 8.97 -18.99 -6.88
CA CYS A 37 7.78 -19.79 -7.11
C CYS A 37 7.51 -19.92 -8.61
N ASN A 38 6.46 -20.67 -8.97
CA ASN A 38 6.09 -20.82 -10.38
C ASN A 38 5.53 -19.54 -11.02
N ASP A 39 5.25 -18.50 -10.22
CA ASP A 39 4.92 -17.16 -10.71
C ASP A 39 6.19 -16.28 -10.69
N PRO A 40 6.75 -15.93 -11.86
CA PRO A 40 7.96 -15.12 -11.94
C PRO A 40 7.73 -13.67 -11.47
N SER A 41 6.49 -13.16 -11.50
CA SER A 41 6.15 -11.83 -10.99
C SER A 41 6.34 -11.76 -9.47
N LEU A 42 5.82 -12.74 -8.72
CA LEU A 42 5.99 -12.83 -7.28
C LEU A 42 7.46 -13.00 -6.89
N THR A 43 8.21 -13.83 -7.63
CA THR A 43 9.66 -13.96 -7.44
C THR A 43 10.35 -12.60 -7.61
N ARG A 44 10.02 -11.87 -8.67
CA ARG A 44 10.58 -10.53 -8.91
C ARG A 44 10.17 -9.52 -7.83
N ILE A 45 8.92 -9.57 -7.37
CA ILE A 45 8.44 -8.72 -6.26
C ILE A 45 9.29 -8.91 -5.01
N TRP A 46 9.56 -10.17 -4.62
CA TRP A 46 10.39 -10.48 -3.45
C TRP A 46 11.78 -9.84 -3.56
N TYR A 47 12.47 -10.06 -4.67
CA TYR A 47 13.83 -9.51 -4.87
C TYR A 47 13.82 -7.99 -5.04
N THR A 48 12.77 -7.40 -5.62
CA THR A 48 12.65 -5.93 -5.73
C THR A 48 12.50 -5.28 -4.36
N GLY A 49 11.70 -5.88 -3.45
CA GLY A 49 11.58 -5.39 -2.08
C GLY A 49 12.91 -5.47 -1.32
N ALA A 50 13.57 -6.61 -1.37
CA ALA A 50 14.91 -6.77 -0.78
C ALA A 50 15.93 -5.78 -1.36
N TYR A 51 15.93 -5.59 -2.67
CA TYR A 51 16.82 -4.64 -3.35
C TYR A 51 16.53 -3.19 -2.95
N THR A 52 15.25 -2.83 -2.81
CA THR A 52 14.85 -1.50 -2.33
C THR A 52 15.43 -1.22 -0.94
N VAL A 53 15.33 -2.18 -0.03
CA VAL A 53 15.94 -2.06 1.30
C VAL A 53 17.46 -1.99 1.22
N LYS A 54 18.09 -2.84 0.40
CA LYS A 54 19.55 -2.85 0.22
C LYS A 54 20.10 -1.47 -0.15
N LEU A 55 19.42 -0.75 -1.02
CA LEU A 55 19.81 0.61 -1.43
C LEU A 55 19.65 1.66 -0.32
N ASN A 56 18.91 1.35 0.73
CA ASN A 56 18.63 2.25 1.85
C ASN A 56 19.33 1.83 3.18
N LEU A 57 20.29 0.90 3.12
CA LEU A 57 21.11 0.56 4.27
C LEU A 57 22.19 1.64 4.47
N LEU A 58 21.94 2.56 5.40
CA LEU A 58 22.90 3.58 5.78
C LEU A 58 23.91 3.03 6.81
N LYS A 59 24.62 3.90 7.49
CA LYS A 59 25.64 3.47 8.45
C LYS A 59 25.06 2.64 9.60
N ASP A 60 24.02 3.15 10.26
CA ASP A 60 23.48 2.59 11.50
C ASP A 60 21.94 2.48 11.50
N TYR A 61 21.27 2.85 10.43
CA TYR A 61 19.80 2.89 10.33
C TYR A 61 19.29 2.73 8.89
N PHE A 62 18.03 2.36 8.77
CA PHE A 62 17.33 2.35 7.49
C PHE A 62 17.00 3.78 7.06
N GLY A 63 17.48 4.17 5.89
CA GLY A 63 17.04 5.38 5.24
C GLY A 63 15.62 5.22 4.68
N ALA A 64 14.92 6.33 4.50
CA ALA A 64 13.59 6.35 3.91
C ALA A 64 13.61 6.94 2.50
N ILE A 65 13.98 8.20 2.34
CA ILE A 65 13.88 8.97 1.10
C ILE A 65 15.24 9.55 0.74
N LEU A 66 16.16 8.68 0.36
CA LEU A 66 17.56 9.08 0.18
C LEU A 66 17.85 9.82 -1.11
N MET A 67 17.22 9.40 -2.19
CA MET A 67 17.67 9.78 -3.53
C MET A 67 16.97 11.03 -4.04
N GLU A 68 15.68 11.15 -3.82
CA GLU A 68 14.85 12.18 -4.45
C GLU A 68 14.78 13.45 -3.63
N ARG A 69 14.67 13.34 -2.29
CA ARG A 69 14.49 14.49 -1.39
C ARG A 69 15.65 14.72 -0.44
N SER A 70 16.72 13.90 -0.52
CA SER A 70 17.87 13.95 0.39
C SER A 70 17.51 13.83 1.88
N ASP A 71 16.41 13.16 2.17
CA ASP A 71 15.88 12.93 3.50
C ASP A 71 16.67 11.80 4.18
N ARG A 72 17.74 12.18 4.85
CA ARG A 72 18.75 11.27 5.41
C ARG A 72 18.56 10.96 6.88
N HIS A 73 17.38 11.11 7.42
CA HIS A 73 17.08 10.66 8.77
C HIS A 73 16.21 9.40 8.75
N SER A 74 16.11 8.77 9.89
CA SER A 74 15.30 7.58 10.06
C SER A 74 13.85 7.98 10.39
N TRP A 75 12.92 7.18 9.86
CA TRP A 75 11.52 7.21 10.23
C TRP A 75 11.18 5.88 10.89
N THR A 76 10.75 5.90 12.15
CA THR A 76 10.57 4.68 12.95
C THR A 76 9.48 3.75 12.40
N GLY A 77 8.43 4.32 11.83
CA GLY A 77 7.38 3.54 11.14
C GLY A 77 7.87 2.93 9.84
N ASP A 78 8.57 3.70 8.99
CA ASP A 78 9.17 3.23 7.74
C ASP A 78 10.16 2.10 7.98
N ALA A 79 10.88 2.15 9.12
CA ALA A 79 11.86 1.16 9.48
C ALA A 79 11.23 -0.22 9.74
N HIS A 80 9.96 -0.31 10.13
CA HIS A 80 9.32 -1.59 10.45
C HIS A 80 9.22 -2.54 9.24
N PRO A 81 8.62 -2.18 8.08
CA PRO A 81 8.63 -3.02 6.90
C PRO A 81 10.02 -3.18 6.27
N SER A 82 10.89 -2.16 6.42
CA SER A 82 12.28 -2.21 5.96
C SER A 82 13.06 -3.30 6.70
N GLN A 83 12.96 -3.32 8.04
CA GLN A 83 13.52 -4.34 8.90
C GLN A 83 12.96 -5.73 8.58
N ALA A 84 11.64 -5.82 8.39
CA ALA A 84 10.96 -7.05 8.05
C ALA A 84 11.59 -7.72 6.81
N ALA A 85 11.76 -6.96 5.72
CA ALA A 85 12.42 -7.45 4.52
C ALA A 85 13.91 -7.78 4.73
N SER A 86 14.60 -6.95 5.52
CA SER A 86 16.03 -7.12 5.81
C SER A 86 16.34 -8.42 6.53
N MET A 87 15.53 -8.78 7.53
CA MET A 87 15.71 -10.00 8.32
C MET A 87 15.58 -11.26 7.47
N VAL A 88 14.59 -11.31 6.58
CA VAL A 88 14.34 -12.50 5.76
C VAL A 88 15.25 -12.59 4.53
N ALA A 89 15.70 -11.45 4.00
CA ALA A 89 16.51 -11.43 2.79
C ALA A 89 18.02 -11.48 3.06
N PHE A 90 18.47 -10.86 4.14
CA PHE A 90 19.90 -10.67 4.40
C PHE A 90 20.37 -11.31 5.70
N GLY A 91 19.49 -11.56 6.67
CA GLY A 91 19.91 -12.05 7.98
C GLY A 91 20.88 -11.10 8.70
N ASN A 92 20.89 -9.83 8.36
CA ASN A 92 21.80 -8.82 8.90
C ASN A 92 21.32 -8.28 10.26
N TYR A 93 21.12 -9.20 11.21
CA TYR A 93 20.53 -8.91 12.52
C TYR A 93 21.30 -7.84 13.32
N ASP A 94 22.62 -7.76 13.18
CA ASP A 94 23.41 -6.71 13.82
C ASP A 94 23.06 -5.30 13.31
N PHE A 95 22.77 -5.16 12.02
CA PHE A 95 22.30 -3.90 11.45
C PHE A 95 20.92 -3.53 11.98
N VAL A 96 20.01 -4.50 12.03
CA VAL A 96 18.66 -4.31 12.61
C VAL A 96 18.75 -3.88 14.07
N LYS A 97 19.60 -4.52 14.84
CA LYS A 97 19.90 -4.15 16.24
C LYS A 97 20.40 -2.70 16.35
N GLN A 98 21.33 -2.29 15.51
CA GLN A 98 21.84 -0.91 15.48
C GLN A 98 20.71 0.07 15.18
N ASN A 99 19.86 -0.24 14.18
CA ASN A 99 18.70 0.59 13.86
C ASN A 99 17.72 0.74 15.04
N LEU A 100 17.44 -0.34 15.77
CA LEU A 100 16.56 -0.30 16.94
C LEU A 100 17.12 0.65 18.03
N PHE A 101 18.42 0.59 18.33
CA PHE A 101 19.04 1.53 19.26
C PHE A 101 19.02 2.96 18.72
N TYR A 102 19.38 3.15 17.46
CA TYR A 102 19.40 4.48 16.83
C TYR A 102 18.03 5.16 16.86
N THR A 103 16.96 4.40 16.63
CA THR A 103 15.59 4.92 16.53
C THR A 103 14.82 4.91 17.86
N SER A 104 15.37 4.34 18.93
CA SER A 104 14.67 4.14 20.20
C SER A 104 14.13 5.42 20.83
N THR A 105 14.84 6.52 20.68
CA THR A 105 14.48 7.83 21.23
C THR A 105 13.85 8.77 20.23
N GLN A 106 13.61 8.33 18.99
CA GLN A 106 13.04 9.17 17.96
C GLN A 106 11.52 9.20 18.05
N PHE A 107 10.96 10.38 17.87
CA PHE A 107 9.55 10.62 17.67
C PHE A 107 9.38 11.49 16.42
N ASN A 108 8.79 10.93 15.38
CA ASN A 108 8.68 11.56 14.07
C ASN A 108 7.39 12.39 13.90
N GLY A 109 6.69 12.73 14.98
CA GLY A 109 5.42 13.47 14.92
C GLY A 109 4.22 12.61 14.50
N ILE A 110 4.34 11.28 14.53
CA ILE A 110 3.29 10.32 14.15
C ILE A 110 3.16 9.30 15.27
N ALA A 111 2.03 9.33 15.99
CA ALA A 111 1.82 8.49 17.18
C ALA A 111 1.98 6.99 16.89
N GLY A 112 1.42 6.51 15.78
CA GLY A 112 1.53 5.11 15.36
C GLY A 112 2.96 4.63 15.11
N TYR A 113 3.90 5.54 14.79
CA TYR A 113 5.29 5.18 14.54
C TYR A 113 6.01 4.65 15.78
N SER A 114 5.66 5.15 16.96
CA SER A 114 6.17 4.61 18.23
C SER A 114 5.73 3.17 18.46
N LEU A 115 4.49 2.83 18.06
CA LEU A 115 3.97 1.47 18.17
C LEU A 115 4.62 0.51 17.15
N TYR A 116 4.86 0.96 15.92
CA TYR A 116 5.64 0.18 14.95
C TYR A 116 7.07 -0.06 15.40
N TRP A 117 7.68 0.87 16.13
CA TRP A 117 8.99 0.63 16.73
C TRP A 117 8.94 -0.51 17.77
N VAL A 118 7.89 -0.55 18.61
CA VAL A 118 7.69 -1.66 19.57
C VAL A 118 7.52 -2.98 18.83
N LEU A 119 6.69 -3.01 17.78
CA LEU A 119 6.52 -4.21 16.94
C LEU A 119 7.85 -4.62 16.27
N SER A 120 8.70 -3.68 15.91
CA SER A 120 10.04 -3.95 15.36
C SER A 120 10.95 -4.62 16.38
N LEU A 121 10.88 -4.20 17.65
CA LEU A 121 11.63 -4.84 18.75
C LEU A 121 11.13 -6.27 18.99
N VAL A 122 9.81 -6.49 18.96
CA VAL A 122 9.21 -7.83 19.09
C VAL A 122 9.63 -8.73 17.93
N ASP A 123 9.50 -8.27 16.69
CA ASP A 123 9.93 -9.01 15.50
C ASP A 123 11.42 -9.38 15.57
N TYR A 124 12.26 -8.43 15.97
CA TYR A 124 13.70 -8.69 16.14
C TYR A 124 13.95 -9.79 17.19
N PHE A 125 13.27 -9.72 18.34
CA PHE A 125 13.39 -10.73 19.39
C PHE A 125 12.90 -12.12 18.92
N ASP A 126 11.77 -12.17 18.23
CA ASP A 126 11.24 -13.43 17.68
C ASP A 126 12.22 -14.07 16.68
N TYR A 127 12.87 -13.27 15.85
CA TYR A 127 13.83 -13.78 14.86
C TYR A 127 15.19 -14.15 15.45
N THR A 128 15.66 -13.44 16.47
CA THR A 128 17.03 -13.59 16.97
C THR A 128 17.15 -14.30 18.33
N GLY A 129 16.13 -14.20 19.17
CA GLY A 129 16.22 -14.59 20.58
C GLY A 129 17.16 -13.71 21.40
N ASP A 130 17.59 -12.55 20.90
CA ASP A 130 18.53 -11.64 21.57
C ASP A 130 17.89 -10.98 22.79
N ARG A 131 17.86 -11.73 23.89
CA ARG A 131 17.33 -11.27 25.17
C ARG A 131 18.08 -10.05 25.70
N GLN A 132 19.38 -9.94 25.45
CA GLN A 132 20.16 -8.80 25.93
C GLN A 132 19.72 -7.49 25.30
N THR A 133 19.46 -7.50 24.00
CA THR A 133 18.90 -6.32 23.30
C THR A 133 17.49 -6.01 23.78
N PHE A 134 16.63 -7.02 23.92
CA PHE A 134 15.30 -6.86 24.47
C PHE A 134 15.35 -6.24 25.88
N ASP A 135 16.21 -6.75 26.76
CA ASP A 135 16.38 -6.23 28.12
C ASP A 135 16.78 -4.75 28.15
N ARG A 136 17.70 -4.34 27.30
CA ARG A 136 18.18 -2.95 27.21
C ARG A 136 17.13 -1.98 26.64
N LEU A 137 16.20 -2.45 25.82
CA LEU A 137 15.20 -1.62 25.13
C LEU A 137 13.79 -1.73 25.70
N LYS A 138 13.52 -2.68 26.60
CA LYS A 138 12.18 -2.92 27.16
C LYS A 138 11.56 -1.71 27.84
N GLU A 139 12.34 -0.95 28.61
CA GLU A 139 11.84 0.25 29.30
C GLU A 139 11.41 1.34 28.29
N ASN A 140 12.15 1.47 27.19
CA ASN A 140 11.75 2.39 26.12
C ASN A 140 10.45 1.93 25.44
N ALA A 141 10.29 0.62 25.24
CA ALA A 141 9.02 0.06 24.73
C ALA A 141 7.88 0.29 25.70
N CYS A 142 8.08 0.04 27.00
CA CYS A 142 7.08 0.28 28.05
C CYS A 142 6.61 1.73 28.03
N ASN A 143 7.53 2.69 27.97
CA ASN A 143 7.18 4.12 27.92
C ASN A 143 6.30 4.45 26.70
N LYS A 144 6.63 3.93 25.51
CA LYS A 144 5.82 4.12 24.29
C LYS A 144 4.42 3.52 24.41
N LEU A 145 4.32 2.35 25.02
CA LEU A 145 3.05 1.64 25.23
C LEU A 145 2.16 2.32 26.29
N ASP A 146 2.78 2.87 27.33
CA ASP A 146 2.06 3.62 28.37
C ASP A 146 1.50 4.95 27.80
N ILE A 147 2.28 5.67 27.01
CA ILE A 147 1.83 6.85 26.27
C ILE A 147 0.64 6.50 25.34
N ALA A 148 0.70 5.36 24.65
CA ALA A 148 -0.40 4.90 23.81
C ALA A 148 -1.68 4.59 24.61
N TYR A 149 -1.54 4.13 25.86
CA TYR A 149 -2.68 3.90 26.76
C TYR A 149 -3.32 5.21 27.22
N GLU A 150 -2.51 6.19 27.59
CA GLU A 150 -2.99 7.53 27.97
C GLU A 150 -3.72 8.24 26.83
N HIS A 151 -3.22 8.07 25.60
CA HIS A 151 -3.76 8.69 24.39
C HIS A 151 -4.80 7.85 23.65
N TYR A 152 -5.22 6.72 24.21
CA TYR A 152 -6.11 5.78 23.53
C TYR A 152 -7.45 6.42 23.14
N GLY A 153 -7.69 6.53 21.83
CA GLY A 153 -8.85 7.22 21.29
C GLY A 153 -8.87 8.75 21.45
N LYS A 154 -7.76 9.34 21.88
CA LYS A 154 -7.60 10.78 22.09
C LYS A 154 -6.27 11.28 21.53
N SER A 155 -5.66 10.55 20.61
CA SER A 155 -4.38 10.94 20.05
C SER A 155 -4.49 12.27 19.31
N PRO A 156 -3.72 13.31 19.71
CA PRO A 156 -3.61 14.55 18.96
C PRO A 156 -2.83 14.36 17.66
N ASP A 157 -1.98 13.33 17.62
CA ASP A 157 -1.14 12.96 16.50
C ASP A 157 -1.73 11.75 15.78
N LEU A 158 -1.44 11.64 14.52
CA LEU A 158 -2.16 10.78 13.61
C LEU A 158 -1.70 9.34 13.61
N GLN A 159 -2.62 8.43 13.33
CA GLN A 159 -2.32 7.23 12.59
C GLN A 159 -2.18 7.64 11.11
N PHE A 160 -0.96 7.63 10.62
CA PHE A 160 -0.62 8.03 9.26
C PHE A 160 -0.94 6.91 8.26
N PHE A 161 -1.72 7.23 7.22
CA PHE A 161 -2.14 6.26 6.20
C PHE A 161 -1.22 6.25 4.95
N GLY A 162 0.02 6.64 5.11
CA GLY A 162 1.05 6.49 4.08
C GLY A 162 0.75 7.20 2.77
N TRP A 163 0.22 8.43 2.82
CA TRP A 163 -0.12 9.25 1.65
C TRP A 163 -1.25 8.68 0.77
N ASP A 164 -2.14 7.85 1.31
CA ASP A 164 -3.36 7.47 0.60
C ASP A 164 -4.36 8.63 0.60
N GLU A 165 -4.25 9.49 -0.38
CA GLU A 165 -5.04 10.72 -0.50
C GLU A 165 -6.55 10.50 -0.60
N ARG A 166 -6.99 9.31 -0.99
CA ARG A 166 -8.42 8.97 -0.99
C ARG A 166 -9.03 9.09 0.40
N LEU A 167 -8.23 8.84 1.43
CA LEU A 167 -8.63 8.76 2.83
C LEU A 167 -8.21 10.01 3.63
N GLY A 168 -7.76 11.07 2.96
CA GLY A 168 -7.27 12.27 3.61
C GLY A 168 -5.88 12.11 4.21
N ALA A 169 -5.17 11.05 3.85
CA ALA A 169 -3.76 10.76 4.14
C ALA A 169 -3.29 10.99 5.60
N GLY A 170 -4.21 11.05 6.54
CA GLY A 170 -3.89 11.29 7.94
C GLY A 170 -3.59 12.76 8.29
N PHE A 171 -2.73 13.44 7.56
CA PHE A 171 -2.40 14.85 7.81
C PHE A 171 -3.52 15.83 7.43
N GLU A 172 -4.41 15.46 6.51
CA GLU A 172 -5.54 16.29 6.12
C GLU A 172 -6.71 16.21 7.11
N ASN A 173 -6.89 15.06 7.76
CA ASN A 173 -7.95 14.85 8.74
C ASN A 173 -7.54 13.88 9.86
N PRO A 174 -6.72 14.35 10.82
CA PRO A 174 -6.19 13.52 11.90
C PRO A 174 -7.26 12.91 12.81
N ASN A 175 -8.35 13.60 12.97
CA ASN A 175 -9.41 13.21 13.89
C ASN A 175 -10.54 12.41 13.20
N CYS A 176 -10.34 11.96 11.95
CA CYS A 176 -11.34 11.13 11.31
C CYS A 176 -11.51 9.80 12.07
N PRO A 177 -12.72 9.24 12.12
CA PRO A 177 -13.00 8.00 12.85
C PRO A 177 -12.07 6.85 12.46
N GLU A 178 -11.73 6.72 11.18
CA GLU A 178 -10.82 5.68 10.69
C GLU A 178 -9.41 5.81 11.29
N SER A 179 -8.85 7.03 11.34
CA SER A 179 -7.53 7.28 11.94
C SER A 179 -7.51 6.92 13.42
N GLN A 180 -8.52 7.33 14.18
CA GLN A 180 -8.63 7.02 15.59
C GLN A 180 -8.85 5.53 15.86
N ASN A 181 -9.69 4.87 15.08
CA ASN A 181 -9.94 3.43 15.18
C ASN A 181 -8.69 2.62 14.84
N ALA A 182 -7.98 2.98 13.77
CA ALA A 182 -6.72 2.32 13.40
C ALA A 182 -5.67 2.45 14.51
N TYR A 183 -5.53 3.64 15.11
CA TYR A 183 -4.60 3.83 16.23
C TYR A 183 -4.97 2.99 17.46
N LYS A 184 -6.27 2.89 17.81
CA LYS A 184 -6.74 2.01 18.88
C LYS A 184 -6.38 0.55 18.63
N MET A 185 -6.62 0.07 17.42
CA MET A 185 -6.33 -1.33 17.04
C MET A 185 -4.84 -1.61 16.99
N LEU A 186 -4.04 -0.68 16.49
CA LEU A 186 -2.57 -0.79 16.52
C LEU A 186 -2.04 -0.80 17.96
N SER A 187 -2.62 -0.02 18.86
CA SER A 187 -2.28 -0.05 20.30
C SER A 187 -2.56 -1.43 20.91
N LEU A 188 -3.73 -1.99 20.66
CA LEU A 188 -4.09 -3.35 21.11
C LEU A 188 -3.13 -4.39 20.57
N ARG A 189 -2.75 -4.28 19.28
CA ARG A 189 -1.75 -5.15 18.67
C ARG A 189 -0.40 -5.05 19.37
N ALA A 190 0.10 -3.84 19.56
CA ALA A 190 1.40 -3.60 20.17
C ALA A 190 1.47 -4.11 21.61
N TRP A 191 0.42 -3.88 22.42
CA TRP A 191 0.35 -4.41 23.78
C TRP A 191 0.31 -5.94 23.79
N ASN A 192 -0.50 -6.57 22.93
CA ASN A 192 -0.63 -8.03 22.88
C ASN A 192 0.70 -8.70 22.46
N GLU A 193 1.31 -8.23 21.38
CA GLU A 193 2.57 -8.80 20.88
C GLU A 193 3.73 -8.54 21.85
N PHE A 194 3.79 -7.35 22.47
CA PHE A 194 4.83 -7.06 23.46
C PHE A 194 4.64 -7.85 24.77
N SER A 195 3.39 -8.01 25.25
CA SER A 195 3.08 -8.88 26.40
C SER A 195 3.59 -10.28 26.17
N ARG A 196 3.29 -10.88 25.02
CA ARG A 196 3.79 -12.21 24.62
C ARG A 196 5.32 -12.27 24.62
N ALA A 197 5.97 -11.28 24.00
CA ALA A 197 7.43 -11.23 23.91
C ALA A 197 8.09 -11.04 25.29
N ALA A 198 7.54 -10.18 26.14
CA ALA A 198 8.00 -9.97 27.51
C ALA A 198 7.90 -11.25 28.34
N GLY A 199 6.76 -11.96 28.24
CA GLY A 199 6.60 -13.26 28.90
C GLY A 199 7.61 -14.29 28.42
N ALA A 200 7.86 -14.39 27.11
CA ALA A 200 8.86 -15.26 26.54
C ALA A 200 10.30 -14.88 26.95
N ALA A 201 10.57 -13.60 27.19
CA ALA A 201 11.82 -13.09 27.71
C ALA A 201 11.97 -13.24 29.24
N GLY A 202 10.93 -13.71 29.96
CA GLY A 202 10.93 -13.94 31.40
C GLY A 202 10.55 -12.73 32.26
N TYR A 203 9.87 -11.74 31.69
CA TYR A 203 9.36 -10.54 32.39
C TYR A 203 7.84 -10.69 32.63
N ALA A 204 7.46 -11.49 33.63
CA ALA A 204 6.05 -11.84 33.88
C ALA A 204 5.19 -10.64 34.27
N ASP A 205 5.71 -9.75 35.11
CA ASP A 205 5.03 -8.52 35.56
C ASP A 205 4.74 -7.55 34.39
N ILE A 206 5.70 -7.39 33.49
CA ILE A 206 5.52 -6.59 32.27
C ILE A 206 4.49 -7.25 31.34
N ALA A 207 4.57 -8.56 31.17
CA ALA A 207 3.63 -9.31 30.34
C ALA A 207 2.19 -9.17 30.89
N GLU A 208 1.99 -9.33 32.20
CA GLU A 208 0.69 -9.20 32.86
C GLU A 208 0.13 -7.77 32.73
N LYS A 209 0.96 -6.73 32.90
CA LYS A 209 0.55 -5.34 32.74
C LYS A 209 -0.07 -5.10 31.37
N TYR A 210 0.61 -5.47 30.29
CA TYR A 210 0.12 -5.20 28.93
C TYR A 210 -1.00 -6.16 28.51
N ALA A 211 -1.04 -7.37 29.05
CA ALA A 211 -2.22 -8.25 28.91
C ALA A 211 -3.47 -7.63 29.55
N ALA A 212 -3.31 -6.99 30.72
CA ALA A 212 -4.42 -6.27 31.38
C ALA A 212 -4.91 -5.07 30.55
N TYR A 213 -4.00 -4.33 29.88
CA TYR A 213 -4.38 -3.25 28.96
C TYR A 213 -5.23 -3.79 27.79
N VAL A 214 -4.79 -4.90 27.17
CA VAL A 214 -5.55 -5.55 26.09
C VAL A 214 -6.93 -5.99 26.59
N GLU A 215 -6.99 -6.67 27.72
CA GLU A 215 -8.26 -7.15 28.29
C GLU A 215 -9.22 -6.02 28.57
N GLN A 216 -8.75 -4.96 29.26
CA GLN A 216 -9.57 -3.80 29.58
C GLN A 216 -10.11 -3.13 28.31
N LYS A 217 -9.23 -2.78 27.35
CA LYS A 217 -9.63 -2.04 26.15
C LYS A 217 -10.44 -2.89 25.17
N SER A 218 -10.21 -4.18 25.12
CA SER A 218 -11.06 -5.11 24.36
C SER A 218 -12.46 -5.24 24.98
N ARG A 219 -12.58 -5.21 26.30
CA ARG A 219 -13.88 -5.22 26.99
C ARG A 219 -14.64 -3.93 26.71
N GLU A 220 -14.00 -2.76 26.90
CA GLU A 220 -14.60 -1.45 26.58
C GLU A 220 -15.08 -1.40 25.11
N LEU A 221 -14.31 -1.90 24.17
CA LEU A 221 -14.69 -1.96 22.75
C LEU A 221 -15.95 -2.83 22.55
N ARG A 222 -16.05 -3.95 23.26
CA ARG A 222 -17.16 -4.91 23.13
C ARG A 222 -18.44 -4.51 23.85
N GLU A 223 -18.42 -3.45 24.66
CA GLU A 223 -19.63 -2.81 25.21
C GLU A 223 -20.46 -2.16 24.10
N HIS A 224 -19.84 -1.79 22.97
CA HIS A 224 -20.56 -1.30 21.82
C HIS A 224 -21.25 -2.46 21.06
N PRO A 225 -22.56 -2.32 20.71
CA PRO A 225 -23.31 -3.39 20.02
C PRO A 225 -22.69 -3.85 18.69
N ASP A 226 -22.05 -2.93 17.96
CA ASP A 226 -21.30 -3.21 16.75
C ASP A 226 -19.91 -2.55 16.82
N PRO A 227 -18.94 -3.22 17.46
CA PRO A 227 -17.63 -2.62 17.77
C PRO A 227 -16.79 -2.28 16.54
N PHE A 228 -17.09 -2.89 15.40
CA PHE A 228 -16.32 -2.76 14.15
C PHE A 228 -17.12 -2.14 12.99
N GLY A 229 -18.37 -1.74 13.20
CA GLY A 229 -19.28 -1.30 12.14
C GLY A 229 -18.83 -0.04 11.39
N SER A 230 -18.04 0.82 12.05
CA SER A 230 -17.48 2.04 11.46
C SER A 230 -16.04 1.90 10.94
N PHE A 231 -15.48 0.67 10.95
CA PHE A 231 -14.10 0.46 10.55
C PHE A 231 -13.94 0.44 9.03
N GLY A 232 -13.06 1.28 8.53
CA GLY A 232 -12.56 1.17 7.18
C GLY A 232 -11.43 0.14 7.05
N LEU A 233 -10.74 0.15 5.93
CA LEU A 233 -9.74 -0.87 5.59
C LEU A 233 -8.60 -0.98 6.63
N PHE A 234 -8.09 0.15 7.13
CA PHE A 234 -6.90 0.15 7.98
C PHE A 234 -7.24 -0.23 9.42
N ALA A 235 -8.30 0.34 9.98
CA ALA A 235 -8.77 -0.06 11.31
C ALA A 235 -9.18 -1.54 11.35
N ALA A 236 -9.85 -2.03 10.29
CA ALA A 236 -10.20 -3.45 10.16
C ALA A 236 -8.95 -4.34 10.04
N SER A 237 -7.93 -3.90 9.30
CA SER A 237 -6.66 -4.63 9.19
C SER A 237 -5.95 -4.74 10.53
N ASP A 238 -5.83 -3.64 11.26
CA ASP A 238 -5.19 -3.65 12.58
C ASP A 238 -6.00 -4.44 13.61
N ALA A 239 -7.34 -4.41 13.56
CA ALA A 239 -8.20 -5.22 14.42
C ALA A 239 -7.94 -6.73 14.23
N VAL A 240 -7.85 -7.18 12.98
CA VAL A 240 -7.53 -8.59 12.66
C VAL A 240 -6.09 -8.92 13.07
N ASN A 241 -5.13 -8.02 12.80
CA ASN A 241 -3.73 -8.22 13.14
C ASN A 241 -3.49 -8.23 14.66
N ALA A 242 -4.29 -7.52 15.45
CA ALA A 242 -4.24 -7.57 16.92
C ALA A 242 -4.61 -8.94 17.50
N GLY A 243 -5.31 -9.79 16.74
CA GLY A 243 -5.51 -11.19 17.08
C GLY A 243 -6.66 -11.47 18.05
N PHE A 244 -7.55 -10.50 18.31
CA PHE A 244 -8.68 -10.69 19.23
C PHE A 244 -10.06 -10.75 18.56
N THR A 245 -10.12 -10.66 17.23
CA THR A 245 -11.35 -10.78 16.45
C THR A 245 -11.78 -12.24 16.33
N THR A 246 -13.07 -12.51 16.52
CA THR A 246 -13.67 -13.83 16.31
C THR A 246 -13.82 -14.14 14.83
N PRO A 247 -13.95 -15.43 14.42
CA PRO A 247 -14.19 -15.78 13.02
C PRO A 247 -15.43 -15.10 12.41
N ALA A 248 -16.50 -14.88 13.19
CA ALA A 248 -17.70 -14.20 12.72
C ALA A 248 -17.43 -12.69 12.48
N GLU A 249 -16.67 -12.05 13.36
CA GLU A 249 -16.23 -10.66 13.19
C GLU A 249 -15.30 -10.52 12.00
N GLN A 250 -14.34 -11.43 11.82
CA GLN A 250 -13.48 -11.45 10.64
C GLN A 250 -14.26 -11.58 9.34
N GLN A 251 -15.31 -12.41 9.32
CA GLN A 251 -16.17 -12.54 8.14
C GLN A 251 -16.95 -11.24 7.86
N ARG A 252 -17.43 -10.53 8.88
CA ARG A 252 -18.08 -9.22 8.70
C ARG A 252 -17.09 -8.16 8.23
N LEU A 253 -15.92 -8.07 8.85
CA LEU A 253 -14.85 -7.16 8.42
C LEU A 253 -14.41 -7.44 6.99
N TRP A 254 -14.31 -8.72 6.61
CA TRP A 254 -14.04 -9.11 5.23
C TRP A 254 -15.09 -8.53 4.27
N GLN A 255 -16.36 -8.73 4.56
CA GLN A 255 -17.46 -8.25 3.71
C GLN A 255 -17.46 -6.73 3.59
N ASN A 256 -17.20 -6.01 4.68
CA ASN A 256 -17.33 -4.58 4.74
C ASN A 256 -16.11 -3.82 4.17
N ALA A 257 -14.89 -4.34 4.35
CA ALA A 257 -13.66 -3.59 4.05
C ALA A 257 -12.72 -4.27 3.03
N PHE A 258 -12.81 -5.60 2.82
CA PHE A 258 -11.82 -6.32 2.02
C PHE A 258 -12.40 -7.03 0.79
N SER A 259 -13.71 -7.29 0.74
CA SER A 259 -14.31 -8.10 -0.33
C SER A 259 -14.26 -7.42 -1.69
N ASP A 260 -14.29 -6.10 -1.74
CA ASP A 260 -14.09 -5.36 -2.97
C ASP A 260 -12.58 -5.20 -3.26
N ARG A 261 -12.17 -5.64 -4.45
CA ARG A 261 -10.76 -5.64 -4.88
C ARG A 261 -10.16 -4.24 -4.96
N GLN A 262 -10.97 -3.22 -5.24
CA GLN A 262 -10.50 -1.84 -5.28
C GLN A 262 -10.40 -1.21 -3.90
N GLN A 263 -11.39 -1.48 -3.04
CA GLN A 263 -11.41 -0.93 -1.67
C GLN A 263 -10.23 -1.45 -0.83
N ARG A 264 -9.88 -2.73 -0.96
CA ARG A 264 -8.75 -3.31 -0.22
C ARG A 264 -7.37 -2.93 -0.75
N LEU A 265 -7.29 -2.21 -1.87
CA LEU A 265 -6.04 -1.71 -2.41
C LEU A 265 -5.69 -0.36 -1.78
N SER A 266 -4.68 -0.31 -0.94
CA SER A 266 -4.07 0.94 -0.47
C SER A 266 -3.14 1.53 -1.54
N TYR A 267 -3.17 2.85 -1.73
CA TYR A 267 -2.20 3.54 -2.58
C TYR A 267 -0.85 3.71 -1.89
N SER A 268 -0.79 3.43 -0.59
CA SER A 268 0.45 3.33 0.16
C SER A 268 0.86 1.86 0.32
N PRO A 269 1.96 1.41 -0.30
CA PRO A 269 2.47 0.06 -0.09
C PRO A 269 2.88 -0.21 1.37
N PHE A 270 3.18 0.83 2.15
CA PHE A 270 3.39 0.72 3.60
C PHE A 270 2.15 0.11 4.29
N ASN A 271 0.99 0.74 4.12
CA ASN A 271 -0.24 0.24 4.72
C ASN A 271 -0.72 -1.06 4.07
N GLN A 272 -0.47 -1.24 2.76
CA GLN A 272 -0.81 -2.48 2.07
C GLN A 272 -0.15 -3.71 2.70
N TYR A 273 1.02 -3.57 3.31
CA TYR A 273 1.68 -4.65 4.04
C TYR A 273 0.82 -5.16 5.21
N PHE A 274 0.22 -4.27 5.99
CA PHE A 274 -0.65 -4.65 7.11
C PHE A 274 -2.00 -5.20 6.64
N VAL A 275 -2.49 -4.71 5.51
CA VAL A 275 -3.71 -5.24 4.86
C VAL A 275 -3.51 -6.69 4.43
N ILE A 276 -2.42 -7.03 3.75
CA ILE A 276 -2.16 -8.43 3.35
C ILE A 276 -1.86 -9.35 4.56
N GLN A 277 -1.29 -8.82 5.66
CA GLN A 277 -1.15 -9.58 6.91
C GLN A 277 -2.53 -9.96 7.46
N ALA A 278 -3.46 -9.01 7.54
CA ALA A 278 -4.83 -9.27 7.98
C ALA A 278 -5.55 -10.28 7.07
N MET A 279 -5.38 -10.16 5.76
CA MET A 279 -5.94 -11.10 4.80
C MET A 279 -5.40 -12.52 5.00
N ALA A 280 -4.11 -12.68 5.28
CA ALA A 280 -3.52 -13.99 5.60
C ALA A 280 -4.11 -14.58 6.89
N ARG A 281 -4.27 -13.78 7.95
CA ARG A 281 -4.90 -14.20 9.22
C ARG A 281 -6.37 -14.63 9.03
N MET A 282 -7.07 -14.03 8.08
CA MET A 282 -8.43 -14.44 7.68
C MET A 282 -8.44 -15.64 6.71
N GLY A 283 -7.28 -16.24 6.37
CA GLY A 283 -7.18 -17.36 5.42
C GLY A 283 -7.40 -16.96 3.95
N ARG A 284 -7.31 -15.67 3.62
CA ARG A 284 -7.57 -15.10 2.28
C ARG A 284 -6.29 -14.92 1.44
N HIS A 285 -5.47 -15.97 1.38
CA HIS A 285 -4.17 -15.92 0.69
C HIS A 285 -4.30 -15.72 -0.83
N ALA A 286 -5.33 -16.26 -1.47
CA ALA A 286 -5.55 -16.09 -2.91
C ALA A 286 -5.86 -14.62 -3.27
N GLU A 287 -6.72 -14.00 -2.48
CA GLU A 287 -7.07 -12.59 -2.64
C GLU A 287 -5.89 -11.67 -2.26
N ALA A 288 -5.10 -12.05 -1.24
CA ALA A 288 -3.87 -11.35 -0.88
C ALA A 288 -2.85 -11.37 -2.04
N LEU A 289 -2.66 -12.50 -2.72
CA LEU A 289 -1.80 -12.60 -3.89
C LEU A 289 -2.29 -11.71 -5.05
N THR A 290 -3.60 -11.63 -5.26
CA THR A 290 -4.19 -10.69 -6.24
C THR A 290 -3.87 -9.24 -5.87
N THR A 291 -4.01 -8.89 -4.60
CA THR A 291 -3.71 -7.54 -4.08
C THR A 291 -2.21 -7.21 -4.18
N ILE A 292 -1.35 -8.20 -3.96
CA ILE A 292 0.10 -8.06 -4.17
C ILE A 292 0.42 -7.76 -5.64
N ASP A 293 -0.22 -8.46 -6.57
CA ASP A 293 -0.04 -8.19 -8.01
C ASP A 293 -0.57 -6.80 -8.39
N ASP A 294 -1.69 -6.36 -7.83
CA ASP A 294 -2.23 -5.01 -8.07
C ASP A 294 -1.27 -3.91 -7.58
N CYS A 295 -0.78 -4.02 -6.36
CA CYS A 295 0.06 -3.00 -5.72
C CYS A 295 1.52 -3.08 -6.21
N TRP A 296 2.22 -4.17 -5.91
CA TRP A 296 3.66 -4.31 -6.19
C TRP A 296 3.94 -4.77 -7.61
N GLY A 297 3.14 -5.69 -8.14
CA GLY A 297 3.19 -6.07 -9.54
C GLY A 297 2.89 -4.90 -10.47
N GLY A 298 1.93 -4.05 -10.08
CA GLY A 298 1.62 -2.80 -10.77
C GLY A 298 2.81 -1.86 -10.88
N GLN A 299 3.58 -1.68 -9.79
CA GLN A 299 4.81 -0.87 -9.81
C GLN A 299 5.86 -1.44 -10.78
N LEU A 300 6.01 -2.76 -10.83
CA LEU A 300 6.91 -3.41 -11.79
C LEU A 300 6.46 -3.22 -13.25
N ARG A 301 5.15 -3.30 -13.51
CA ARG A 301 4.57 -3.01 -14.84
C ARG A 301 4.74 -1.55 -15.24
N TYR A 302 4.67 -0.63 -14.27
CA TYR A 302 4.99 0.79 -14.48
C TYR A 302 6.47 1.03 -14.86
N GLY A 303 7.31 0.03 -14.69
CA GLY A 303 8.74 0.09 -14.98
C GLY A 303 9.62 0.28 -13.75
N GLY A 304 9.06 0.10 -12.55
CA GLY A 304 9.82 0.12 -11.30
C GLY A 304 10.92 -0.95 -11.26
N THR A 305 12.09 -0.56 -10.81
CA THR A 305 13.20 -1.46 -10.46
C THR A 305 13.43 -1.50 -8.96
N THR A 306 12.72 -0.65 -8.25
CA THR A 306 12.61 -0.49 -6.80
C THR A 306 11.16 -0.19 -6.47
N PHE A 307 10.77 -0.28 -5.22
CA PHE A 307 9.41 0.05 -4.79
C PHE A 307 9.28 1.51 -4.37
N PHE A 308 8.08 2.05 -4.58
CA PHE A 308 7.74 3.46 -4.48
C PHE A 308 7.11 3.79 -3.13
N GLU A 309 7.20 5.04 -2.74
CA GLU A 309 6.52 5.60 -1.57
C GLU A 309 4.99 5.52 -1.69
N VAL A 310 4.47 5.84 -2.86
CA VAL A 310 3.07 5.78 -3.24
C VAL A 310 2.95 5.16 -4.62
N TYR A 311 1.90 4.40 -4.85
CA TYR A 311 1.59 3.89 -6.17
C TYR A 311 0.09 3.86 -6.41
N ARG A 312 -0.32 4.25 -7.61
CA ARG A 312 -1.71 4.19 -8.07
C ARG A 312 -1.79 3.37 -9.34
N PRO A 313 -2.70 2.39 -9.44
CA PRO A 313 -2.87 1.60 -10.66
C PRO A 313 -3.09 2.43 -11.91
N SER A 314 -3.79 3.56 -11.79
CA SER A 314 -4.03 4.51 -12.88
C SER A 314 -2.76 5.10 -13.51
N TRP A 315 -1.63 5.07 -12.82
CA TRP A 315 -0.36 5.55 -13.40
C TRP A 315 0.07 4.73 -14.62
N ASN A 316 -0.24 3.44 -14.64
CA ASN A 316 0.08 2.59 -15.79
C ASN A 316 -0.67 3.00 -17.07
N GLU A 317 -1.80 3.68 -16.92
CA GLU A 317 -2.62 4.16 -18.04
C GLU A 317 -2.38 5.66 -18.33
N SER A 318 -2.15 6.46 -17.29
CA SER A 318 -2.13 7.92 -17.38
C SER A 318 -0.75 8.54 -17.56
N LEU A 319 0.32 7.87 -17.11
CA LEU A 319 1.67 8.43 -17.10
C LEU A 319 2.60 7.67 -18.04
N ALA A 320 3.63 8.36 -18.54
CA ALA A 320 4.71 7.68 -19.26
C ALA A 320 5.46 6.74 -18.30
N PRO A 321 5.88 5.56 -18.77
CA PRO A 321 6.68 4.65 -17.95
C PRO A 321 7.89 5.38 -17.34
N ASN A 322 8.09 5.21 -16.05
CA ASN A 322 9.14 5.87 -15.27
C ASN A 322 9.08 7.42 -15.24
N GLY A 323 7.98 8.03 -15.66
CA GLY A 323 7.68 9.41 -15.30
C GLY A 323 7.66 9.49 -13.77
N ALA A 324 8.30 10.49 -13.16
CA ALA A 324 8.25 10.65 -11.72
C ALA A 324 6.85 11.12 -11.32
N PRO A 325 6.00 10.26 -10.74
CA PRO A 325 4.69 10.70 -10.29
C PRO A 325 4.87 11.55 -9.07
N VAL A 326 3.95 12.44 -8.86
CA VAL A 326 4.03 13.43 -7.81
C VAL A 326 3.15 13.04 -6.65
N ASN A 327 3.70 13.16 -5.47
CA ASN A 327 2.95 13.15 -4.23
C ASN A 327 2.48 14.58 -3.95
N ASN A 328 1.18 14.79 -3.89
CA ASN A 328 0.59 16.11 -3.77
C ASN A 328 0.96 16.87 -2.48
N GLN A 329 1.51 16.20 -1.48
CA GLN A 329 1.79 16.82 -0.19
C GLN A 329 3.28 17.04 0.05
N CYS A 330 4.14 16.22 -0.54
CA CYS A 330 5.57 16.26 -0.31
C CYS A 330 6.41 16.61 -1.55
N GLY A 331 5.78 16.97 -2.66
CA GLY A 331 6.48 17.18 -3.92
C GLY A 331 6.76 15.88 -4.65
N TYR A 332 8.01 15.44 -4.74
CA TYR A 332 8.36 14.22 -5.46
C TYR A 332 8.04 12.96 -4.69
N THR A 333 7.33 12.00 -5.31
CA THR A 333 7.23 10.64 -4.79
C THR A 333 8.60 9.97 -4.85
N SER A 334 9.07 9.41 -3.74
CA SER A 334 10.25 8.56 -3.75
C SER A 334 9.99 7.29 -4.56
N LEU A 335 10.86 7.02 -5.54
CA LEU A 335 10.80 5.80 -6.34
C LEU A 335 11.70 4.68 -5.78
N THR A 336 12.33 4.91 -4.61
CA THR A 336 13.17 3.93 -3.90
C THR A 336 12.89 4.03 -2.40
N HIS A 337 11.69 3.58 -1.99
CA HIS A 337 11.20 3.75 -0.63
C HIS A 337 11.07 2.42 0.11
N PRO A 338 11.93 2.14 1.11
CA PRO A 338 12.04 0.82 1.72
C PRO A 338 10.82 0.44 2.58
N TRP A 339 9.99 1.38 3.04
CA TRP A 339 8.75 1.06 3.73
C TRP A 339 7.78 0.18 2.92
N SER A 340 7.98 0.14 1.60
CA SER A 340 7.18 -0.67 0.67
C SER A 340 7.65 -2.13 0.57
N ALA A 341 8.70 -2.51 1.30
CA ALA A 341 9.34 -3.82 1.16
C ALA A 341 8.74 -4.92 2.04
N GLY A 342 7.76 -4.62 2.89
CA GLY A 342 7.15 -5.60 3.80
C GLY A 342 6.62 -6.87 3.10
N VAL A 343 6.22 -6.76 1.84
CA VAL A 343 5.79 -7.89 1.00
C VAL A 343 6.86 -8.99 0.90
N THR A 344 8.15 -8.66 1.02
CA THR A 344 9.26 -9.62 1.00
C THR A 344 9.18 -10.57 2.20
N LYS A 345 8.91 -10.05 3.42
CA LYS A 345 8.66 -10.89 4.60
C LYS A 345 7.39 -11.69 4.44
N TRP A 346 6.31 -11.07 3.99
CA TRP A 346 5.03 -11.75 3.80
C TRP A 346 5.13 -12.95 2.86
N LEU A 347 5.80 -12.80 1.71
CA LEU A 347 6.04 -13.91 0.78
C LEU A 347 6.90 -15.02 1.40
N SER A 348 7.87 -14.67 2.26
CA SER A 348 8.71 -15.63 2.97
C SER A 348 7.94 -16.39 4.06
N GLU A 349 7.09 -15.70 4.82
CA GLU A 349 6.36 -16.30 5.94
C GLU A 349 5.09 -17.03 5.50
N GLU A 350 4.38 -16.51 4.47
CA GLU A 350 3.10 -17.07 4.06
C GLU A 350 3.23 -18.02 2.86
N ILE A 351 3.94 -17.63 1.79
CA ILE A 351 4.01 -18.45 0.58
C ILE A 351 5.14 -19.48 0.64
N LEU A 352 6.34 -19.09 1.09
CA LEU A 352 7.38 -20.06 1.41
C LEU A 352 7.06 -20.81 2.71
N GLY A 353 6.33 -20.15 3.63
CA GLY A 353 5.76 -20.76 4.81
C GLY A 353 6.72 -20.91 5.99
N ILE A 354 7.84 -20.18 6.03
CA ILE A 354 8.83 -20.28 7.11
C ILE A 354 8.65 -19.10 8.07
N ARG A 355 8.36 -19.40 9.35
CA ARG A 355 8.29 -18.38 10.41
C ARG A 355 8.66 -18.96 11.78
N PRO A 356 9.20 -18.15 12.72
CA PRO A 356 9.50 -18.62 14.07
C PRO A 356 8.21 -18.98 14.83
N LEU A 357 8.28 -20.01 15.66
CA LEU A 357 7.26 -20.39 16.64
C LEU A 357 7.74 -20.12 18.08
N SER A 358 9.04 -19.96 18.26
CA SER A 358 9.66 -19.50 19.51
C SER A 358 10.79 -18.53 19.19
N PRO A 359 11.13 -17.61 20.12
CA PRO A 359 12.22 -16.66 19.90
C PRO A 359 13.51 -17.36 19.45
N GLY A 360 14.18 -16.74 18.46
CA GLY A 360 15.44 -17.23 17.91
C GLY A 360 15.31 -18.46 17.02
N PHE A 361 14.12 -18.79 16.52
CA PHE A 361 13.91 -20.00 15.70
C PHE A 361 14.26 -21.32 16.42
N GLY A 362 14.26 -21.36 17.74
CA GLY A 362 14.39 -22.62 18.47
C GLY A 362 13.35 -23.65 18.04
N SER A 363 12.14 -23.18 17.71
CA SER A 363 11.15 -23.91 16.92
C SER A 363 10.58 -23.01 15.83
N PHE A 364 10.22 -23.61 14.68
CA PHE A 364 9.69 -22.87 13.55
C PHE A 364 8.63 -23.66 12.76
N LEU A 365 7.79 -22.92 12.02
CA LEU A 365 6.84 -23.47 11.07
C LEU A 365 7.48 -23.54 9.67
N ALA A 366 7.18 -24.63 8.94
CA ALA A 366 7.41 -24.76 7.51
C ALA A 366 6.09 -25.24 6.86
N ALA A 367 5.21 -24.31 6.49
CA ALA A 367 3.85 -24.60 6.01
C ALA A 367 3.45 -23.58 4.93
N PRO A 368 3.64 -23.90 3.65
CA PRO A 368 3.42 -22.96 2.55
C PRO A 368 1.94 -22.83 2.20
N HIS A 369 1.41 -21.62 2.16
CA HIS A 369 0.05 -21.36 1.71
C HIS A 369 0.01 -21.30 0.17
N LEU A 370 -0.01 -22.47 -0.45
CA LEU A 370 -0.04 -22.60 -1.91
C LEU A 370 -1.46 -22.63 -2.44
N THR A 371 -1.64 -22.00 -3.58
CA THR A 371 -2.89 -21.95 -4.34
C THR A 371 -2.72 -22.76 -5.64
N PRO A 372 -3.80 -23.08 -6.36
CA PRO A 372 -3.69 -23.73 -7.67
C PRO A 372 -2.85 -22.93 -8.69
N ASP A 373 -2.84 -21.60 -8.59
CA ASP A 373 -2.09 -20.73 -9.48
C ASP A 373 -0.63 -20.55 -9.01
N VAL A 374 -0.40 -20.47 -7.71
CA VAL A 374 0.94 -20.48 -7.08
C VAL A 374 1.15 -21.83 -6.41
N HIS A 375 1.43 -22.86 -7.22
CA HIS A 375 1.45 -24.25 -6.79
C HIS A 375 2.81 -24.77 -6.35
N SER A 376 3.90 -24.05 -6.62
CA SER A 376 5.23 -24.45 -6.21
C SER A 376 6.03 -23.29 -5.66
N VAL A 377 6.81 -23.57 -4.62
CA VAL A 377 7.69 -22.59 -3.97
C VAL A 377 9.01 -23.27 -3.58
N ARG A 378 10.07 -22.49 -3.59
CA ARG A 378 11.38 -22.84 -3.04
C ARG A 378 12.08 -21.60 -2.52
N GLY A 379 12.84 -21.76 -1.45
CA GLY A 379 13.60 -20.65 -0.90
C GLY A 379 14.34 -21.02 0.37
N SER A 380 14.89 -20.00 0.98
CA SER A 380 15.65 -20.11 2.23
C SER A 380 15.37 -18.94 3.15
N MET A 381 15.48 -19.18 4.45
CA MET A 381 15.37 -18.21 5.53
C MET A 381 16.63 -18.29 6.40
N PRO A 382 17.38 -17.19 6.55
CA PRO A 382 18.48 -17.14 7.53
C PRO A 382 17.91 -17.17 8.94
N THR A 383 18.59 -17.89 9.84
CA THR A 383 18.26 -17.93 11.27
C THR A 383 19.54 -17.92 12.10
N PRO A 384 19.49 -17.65 13.41
CA PRO A 384 20.66 -17.74 14.28
C PRO A 384 21.30 -19.14 14.33
N HIS A 385 20.54 -20.17 13.95
CA HIS A 385 20.98 -21.57 13.95
C HIS A 385 21.48 -22.06 12.58
N GLY A 386 21.54 -21.17 11.57
CA GLY A 386 21.82 -21.51 10.19
C GLY A 386 20.60 -21.34 9.28
N THR A 387 20.75 -21.70 8.04
CA THR A 387 19.74 -21.43 7.00
C THR A 387 18.72 -22.56 6.91
N VAL A 388 17.45 -22.27 7.19
CA VAL A 388 16.33 -23.13 6.81
C VAL A 388 16.15 -23.08 5.31
N ARG A 389 16.11 -24.25 4.63
CA ARG A 389 15.78 -24.35 3.21
C ARG A 389 14.52 -25.16 3.04
N TYR A 390 13.61 -24.66 2.22
CA TYR A 390 12.33 -25.32 1.99
C TYR A 390 11.92 -25.24 0.52
N SER A 391 11.33 -26.32 0.04
CA SER A 391 10.63 -26.33 -1.24
C SER A 391 9.43 -27.28 -1.17
N PHE A 392 8.36 -26.93 -1.88
CA PHE A 392 7.21 -27.81 -2.03
C PHE A 392 6.49 -27.52 -3.36
N ASP A 393 6.05 -28.58 -4.02
CA ASP A 393 5.21 -28.53 -5.21
C ASP A 393 3.89 -29.23 -4.94
N LEU A 394 2.82 -28.47 -4.95
CA LEU A 394 1.47 -28.93 -4.64
C LEU A 394 0.90 -29.91 -5.67
N LYS A 395 1.34 -29.83 -6.94
CA LYS A 395 0.89 -30.72 -8.02
C LYS A 395 1.49 -32.12 -7.86
N THR A 396 2.76 -32.19 -7.54
CA THR A 396 3.50 -33.45 -7.41
C THR A 396 3.51 -34.01 -6.00
N GLY A 397 3.19 -33.19 -4.98
CA GLY A 397 3.30 -33.53 -3.57
C GLY A 397 4.74 -33.71 -3.10
N ARG A 398 5.73 -33.19 -3.86
CA ARG A 398 7.16 -33.33 -3.55
C ARG A 398 7.74 -32.05 -2.98
N GLY A 399 8.65 -32.20 -2.04
CA GLY A 399 9.38 -31.10 -1.44
C GLY A 399 10.68 -31.53 -0.80
N ARG A 400 11.39 -30.55 -0.24
CA ARG A 400 12.61 -30.74 0.54
C ARG A 400 12.62 -29.76 1.70
N LEU A 401 13.08 -30.19 2.85
CA LEU A 401 13.28 -29.36 4.04
C LEU A 401 14.65 -29.60 4.64
N VAL A 402 15.34 -28.53 4.99
CA VAL A 402 16.57 -28.56 5.83
C VAL A 402 16.23 -27.90 7.15
N VAL A 403 16.34 -28.67 8.23
CA VAL A 403 16.14 -28.23 9.61
C VAL A 403 17.52 -28.06 10.24
N PRO A 404 17.93 -26.83 10.59
CA PRO A 404 19.24 -26.56 11.20
C PRO A 404 19.40 -27.24 12.58
N ASP A 405 20.67 -27.48 12.99
CA ASP A 405 20.98 -27.99 14.30
C ASP A 405 20.49 -27.06 15.42
N GLY A 406 20.07 -27.66 16.53
CA GLY A 406 19.51 -26.88 17.66
C GLY A 406 18.08 -26.40 17.49
N THR A 407 17.39 -26.72 16.37
CA THR A 407 16.03 -26.30 16.11
C THR A 407 15.03 -27.46 16.01
N ARG A 408 13.74 -27.15 16.03
CA ARG A 408 12.65 -28.08 15.78
C ARG A 408 11.67 -27.50 14.77
N ALA A 409 11.30 -28.27 13.75
CA ALA A 409 10.32 -27.83 12.77
C ALA A 409 8.92 -28.39 13.03
N THR A 410 7.91 -27.59 12.79
CA THR A 410 6.55 -28.03 12.51
C THR A 410 6.33 -27.96 11.00
N VAL A 411 6.13 -29.11 10.36
CA VAL A 411 5.91 -29.20 8.92
C VAL A 411 4.42 -29.27 8.62
N GLY A 412 3.91 -28.29 7.88
CA GLY A 412 2.53 -28.26 7.42
C GLY A 412 2.42 -28.65 5.94
N ILE A 413 1.65 -29.70 5.66
CA ILE A 413 1.36 -30.15 4.30
C ILE A 413 0.03 -29.55 3.85
N PRO A 414 0.02 -28.66 2.83
CA PRO A 414 -1.19 -27.95 2.42
C PRO A 414 -2.21 -28.92 1.77
N LYS A 415 -3.45 -28.85 2.22
CA LYS A 415 -4.57 -29.66 1.68
C LYS A 415 -5.05 -29.10 0.33
N SER A 416 -5.20 -27.80 0.23
CA SER A 416 -5.71 -27.09 -0.97
C SER A 416 -6.98 -27.73 -1.55
N GLY A 417 -7.96 -28.02 -0.67
CA GLY A 417 -9.24 -28.62 -1.03
C GLY A 417 -9.17 -30.13 -1.34
N ARG A 418 -8.04 -30.80 -1.06
CA ARG A 418 -7.82 -32.24 -1.22
C ARG A 418 -7.63 -32.92 0.13
N THR A 419 -7.70 -34.24 0.16
CA THR A 419 -7.33 -35.04 1.33
C THR A 419 -5.87 -35.51 1.22
N VAL A 420 -5.06 -35.25 2.23
CA VAL A 420 -3.72 -35.82 2.37
C VAL A 420 -3.85 -37.27 2.85
N ARG A 421 -3.39 -38.25 2.06
CA ARG A 421 -3.48 -39.69 2.34
C ARG A 421 -2.32 -40.20 3.16
N SER A 422 -1.11 -39.77 2.80
CA SER A 422 0.11 -40.15 3.49
C SER A 422 1.20 -39.12 3.23
N VAL A 423 2.13 -39.02 4.16
CA VAL A 423 3.31 -38.16 4.04
C VAL A 423 4.56 -38.96 4.44
N LEU A 424 5.59 -38.88 3.62
CA LEU A 424 6.93 -39.41 3.94
C LEU A 424 7.89 -38.24 4.15
N LEU A 425 8.71 -38.33 5.19
CA LEU A 425 9.90 -37.52 5.43
C LEU A 425 11.14 -38.40 5.28
N GLY A 426 11.85 -38.23 4.17
CA GLY A 426 12.85 -39.19 3.71
C GLY A 426 12.22 -40.51 3.34
N LYS A 427 12.64 -41.58 4.00
CA LYS A 427 12.11 -42.94 3.80
C LYS A 427 11.08 -43.37 4.85
N ARG A 428 10.79 -42.52 5.84
CA ARG A 428 9.91 -42.87 6.98
C ARG A 428 8.56 -42.16 6.86
N PRO A 429 7.47 -42.76 7.33
CA PRO A 429 6.21 -42.05 7.55
C PRO A 429 6.43 -40.83 8.44
N ALA A 430 5.78 -39.71 8.11
CA ALA A 430 5.96 -38.45 8.85
C ALA A 430 5.53 -38.57 10.31
N GLU A 431 4.53 -39.43 10.61
CA GLU A 431 4.09 -39.78 11.96
C GLU A 431 5.21 -40.38 12.82
N GLN A 432 6.13 -41.12 12.21
CA GLN A 432 7.29 -41.71 12.93
C GLN A 432 8.47 -40.74 13.08
N ALA A 433 8.49 -39.69 12.29
CA ALA A 433 9.52 -38.64 12.32
C ALA A 433 9.12 -37.44 13.18
N SER A 434 7.87 -37.38 13.62
CA SER A 434 7.27 -36.28 14.40
C SER A 434 6.90 -36.73 15.81
N ASP A 435 6.85 -35.77 16.74
CA ASP A 435 6.35 -36.01 18.10
C ASP A 435 4.82 -36.04 18.16
N LYS A 436 4.14 -35.34 17.24
CA LYS A 436 2.68 -35.24 17.20
C LYS A 436 2.20 -34.88 15.79
N ARG A 437 1.03 -35.43 15.41
CA ARG A 437 0.26 -35.03 14.21
C ARG A 437 -0.99 -34.26 14.61
N THR A 438 -1.25 -33.13 13.97
CA THR A 438 -2.53 -32.39 14.06
C THR A 438 -3.00 -32.01 12.67
N GLU A 439 -4.24 -31.53 12.54
CA GLU A 439 -4.73 -30.97 11.29
C GLU A 439 -5.81 -29.91 11.53
N ASP A 440 -5.93 -29.01 10.58
CA ASP A 440 -7.02 -28.04 10.46
C ASP A 440 -7.66 -28.11 9.06
N SER A 441 -8.43 -27.11 8.68
CA SER A 441 -9.06 -27.03 7.35
C SER A 441 -8.04 -26.88 6.21
N LEU A 442 -6.85 -26.31 6.47
CA LEU A 442 -5.86 -25.94 5.47
C LEU A 442 -4.71 -26.92 5.38
N PHE A 443 -4.26 -27.49 6.51
CA PHE A 443 -3.04 -28.28 6.60
C PHE A 443 -3.20 -29.57 7.40
N VAL A 444 -2.27 -30.49 7.15
CA VAL A 444 -1.88 -31.55 8.09
C VAL A 444 -0.50 -31.20 8.63
N TYR A 445 -0.34 -31.11 9.96
CA TYR A 445 0.89 -30.73 10.63
C TYR A 445 1.58 -31.91 11.28
N TYR A 446 2.91 -31.90 11.18
CA TYR A 446 3.82 -32.83 11.86
C TYR A 446 4.79 -32.00 12.73
N HIS A 447 4.65 -32.12 14.04
CA HIS A 447 5.35 -31.31 15.02
C HIS A 447 6.65 -31.99 15.49
N GLY A 448 7.63 -31.19 15.91
CA GLY A 448 8.84 -31.66 16.57
C GLY A 448 9.85 -32.34 15.64
N ILE A 449 9.79 -32.07 14.33
CA ILE A 449 10.75 -32.63 13.37
C ILE A 449 12.17 -32.18 13.74
N ARG A 450 13.06 -33.16 13.91
CA ARG A 450 14.44 -32.97 14.37
C ARG A 450 15.35 -32.34 13.31
N PRO A 451 16.54 -31.83 13.67
CA PRO A 451 17.55 -31.41 12.71
C PRO A 451 17.86 -32.47 11.66
N GLY A 452 18.10 -32.04 10.42
CA GLY A 452 18.42 -32.91 9.31
C GLY A 452 17.87 -32.44 7.98
N GLU A 453 18.13 -33.23 6.93
CA GLU A 453 17.61 -33.01 5.59
C GLU A 453 16.53 -34.03 5.26
N TYR A 454 15.39 -33.56 4.76
CA TYR A 454 14.22 -34.38 4.48
C TYR A 454 13.73 -34.16 3.06
N GLU A 455 13.61 -35.24 2.28
CA GLU A 455 12.71 -35.25 1.13
C GLU A 455 11.27 -35.42 1.63
N ILE A 456 10.37 -34.60 1.13
CA ILE A 456 8.93 -34.65 1.45
C ILE A 456 8.21 -35.31 0.28
N ARG A 457 7.34 -36.29 0.58
CA ARG A 457 6.45 -36.90 -0.40
C ARG A 457 5.07 -37.02 0.20
N ALA A 458 4.14 -36.19 -0.28
CA ALA A 458 2.74 -36.20 0.12
C ALA A 458 1.87 -36.83 -0.98
N ALA A 459 1.06 -37.81 -0.61
CA ALA A 459 0.06 -38.40 -1.52
C ALA A 459 -1.32 -37.78 -1.23
N TYR A 460 -1.99 -37.40 -2.28
CA TYR A 460 -3.31 -36.75 -2.22
C TYR A 460 -4.40 -37.58 -2.88
N SER A 461 -5.62 -37.42 -2.39
CA SER A 461 -6.85 -37.80 -3.12
C SER A 461 -7.70 -36.54 -3.37
N GLY A 462 -8.41 -36.54 -4.48
CA GLY A 462 -9.14 -35.38 -4.96
C GLY A 462 -8.37 -34.58 -6.04
N LYS A 463 -9.07 -33.66 -6.70
CA LYS A 463 -8.51 -32.83 -7.76
C LYS A 463 -8.18 -31.44 -7.23
N LEU A 464 -7.02 -30.90 -7.61
CA LEU A 464 -6.68 -29.52 -7.40
C LEU A 464 -7.57 -28.65 -8.31
N ARG A 465 -8.44 -27.83 -7.71
CA ARG A 465 -9.38 -26.97 -8.45
C ARG A 465 -8.78 -25.59 -8.59
N ARG A 466 -8.79 -25.04 -9.81
CA ARG A 466 -8.44 -23.63 -10.03
C ARG A 466 -9.48 -22.72 -9.35
N ALA A 467 -8.99 -21.68 -8.67
CA ALA A 467 -9.85 -20.56 -8.28
C ALA A 467 -10.20 -19.72 -9.53
N SER A 468 -11.40 -19.18 -9.58
CA SER A 468 -11.72 -18.15 -10.56
C SER A 468 -10.91 -16.89 -10.24
N LYS A 469 -10.32 -16.28 -11.27
CA LYS A 469 -9.68 -14.96 -11.07
C LYS A 469 -10.75 -13.95 -10.68
N GLU A 470 -10.49 -13.23 -9.60
CA GLU A 470 -11.37 -12.18 -9.15
C GLU A 470 -11.35 -11.01 -10.15
N PRO A 471 -12.51 -10.59 -10.69
CA PRO A 471 -12.55 -9.49 -11.64
C PRO A 471 -12.30 -8.14 -10.94
N PHE A 472 -11.63 -7.24 -11.63
CA PHE A 472 -11.61 -5.84 -11.27
C PHE A 472 -12.90 -5.19 -11.79
N ARG A 473 -13.70 -4.60 -10.92
CA ARG A 473 -15.01 -4.04 -11.28
C ARG A 473 -15.04 -2.55 -10.99
N TYR A 474 -15.64 -1.80 -11.89
CA TYR A 474 -15.98 -0.39 -11.71
C TYR A 474 -17.50 -0.26 -11.49
N ALA A 475 -17.92 0.67 -10.64
CA ALA A 475 -19.35 0.94 -10.43
C ALA A 475 -19.99 1.57 -11.67
N CYS A 476 -19.23 2.41 -12.38
CA CYS A 476 -19.63 3.06 -13.65
C CYS A 476 -18.72 2.57 -14.78
N PRO A 477 -18.91 1.36 -15.31
CA PRO A 477 -17.97 0.75 -16.25
C PRO A 477 -17.99 1.35 -17.66
N GLN A 478 -18.96 2.22 -17.98
CA GLN A 478 -19.05 2.81 -19.31
C GLN A 478 -17.93 3.81 -19.54
N PRO A 479 -17.21 3.71 -20.67
CA PRO A 479 -16.20 4.69 -21.02
C PRO A 479 -16.84 6.06 -21.26
N ALA A 480 -16.13 7.12 -20.87
CA ALA A 480 -16.54 8.48 -21.16
C ALA A 480 -16.61 8.72 -22.67
N VAL A 481 -17.60 9.48 -23.09
CA VAL A 481 -17.69 9.97 -24.47
C VAL A 481 -16.84 11.25 -24.57
N GLN A 482 -16.01 11.35 -25.60
CA GLN A 482 -15.24 12.57 -25.85
C GLN A 482 -15.79 13.29 -27.10
N ASP A 483 -16.01 14.61 -26.96
CA ASP A 483 -16.44 15.48 -28.04
C ASP A 483 -15.45 16.61 -28.27
N SER A 484 -14.99 16.80 -29.50
CA SER A 484 -14.06 17.84 -29.93
C SER A 484 -14.70 18.81 -30.93
N THR A 485 -15.99 18.67 -31.22
CA THR A 485 -16.69 19.42 -32.25
C THR A 485 -17.49 20.61 -31.70
N THR A 486 -18.12 20.44 -30.56
CA THR A 486 -18.98 21.45 -29.91
C THR A 486 -18.21 22.71 -29.49
N ARG A 487 -16.95 22.57 -29.03
CA ARG A 487 -16.14 23.69 -28.54
C ARG A 487 -16.89 24.54 -27.50
N GLY A 488 -16.85 25.89 -27.62
CA GLY A 488 -17.59 26.80 -26.72
C GLY A 488 -19.07 26.93 -27.02
N ASP A 489 -19.61 26.28 -28.07
CA ASP A 489 -21.01 26.35 -28.52
C ASP A 489 -21.90 25.31 -27.82
N TRP A 490 -21.84 25.28 -26.49
CA TRP A 490 -22.45 24.27 -25.63
C TRP A 490 -23.99 24.28 -25.54
N PRO A 491 -24.72 25.43 -25.72
CA PRO A 491 -26.18 25.46 -25.55
C PRO A 491 -26.88 24.44 -26.41
N GLY A 492 -27.85 23.75 -25.84
CA GLY A 492 -28.59 22.67 -26.50
C GLY A 492 -27.86 21.32 -26.62
N GLN A 493 -26.57 21.27 -26.29
CA GLN A 493 -25.76 20.03 -26.26
C GLN A 493 -25.45 19.59 -24.83
N TYR A 494 -25.16 20.55 -23.96
CA TYR A 494 -24.77 20.33 -22.57
C TYR A 494 -25.43 21.34 -21.63
N GLY A 495 -25.43 21.04 -20.32
CA GLY A 495 -25.77 22.01 -19.29
C GLY A 495 -27.24 22.31 -19.13
N SER A 496 -28.14 21.42 -19.57
CA SER A 496 -29.58 21.61 -19.46
C SER A 496 -30.03 21.84 -18.00
N LYS A 497 -29.39 21.19 -17.04
CA LYS A 497 -29.71 21.31 -15.61
C LYS A 497 -28.81 22.31 -14.87
N GLY A 498 -27.58 22.53 -15.32
CA GLY A 498 -26.68 23.47 -14.69
C GLY A 498 -25.28 23.49 -15.29
N TYR A 499 -24.48 24.45 -14.85
CA TYR A 499 -23.10 24.60 -15.33
C TYR A 499 -22.23 25.32 -14.27
N VAL A 500 -20.91 25.18 -14.42
CA VAL A 500 -19.89 25.99 -13.76
C VAL A 500 -18.90 26.45 -14.83
N PHE A 501 -18.80 27.74 -15.08
CA PHE A 501 -17.73 28.32 -15.89
C PHE A 501 -16.61 28.82 -14.97
N CYS A 502 -15.42 28.26 -15.15
CA CYS A 502 -14.29 28.54 -14.28
C CYS A 502 -13.65 29.90 -14.60
N HIS A 503 -13.53 30.81 -13.62
CA HIS A 503 -12.96 32.16 -13.78
C HIS A 503 -13.51 32.92 -14.98
N TYR A 504 -14.77 32.79 -15.19
CA TYR A 504 -15.47 33.33 -16.38
C TYR A 504 -15.72 34.83 -16.28
N GLU A 505 -15.94 35.35 -15.09
CA GLU A 505 -16.20 36.75 -14.88
C GLU A 505 -14.92 37.61 -14.91
N PRO A 506 -15.01 38.90 -15.35
CA PRO A 506 -13.85 39.78 -15.42
C PRO A 506 -13.12 39.98 -14.08
N ASP A 507 -13.83 39.82 -12.95
CA ASP A 507 -13.25 39.85 -11.61
C ASP A 507 -12.55 38.54 -11.20
N GLY A 508 -12.57 37.54 -12.09
CA GLY A 508 -11.99 36.23 -11.87
C GLY A 508 -12.89 35.26 -11.11
N SER A 509 -14.14 35.62 -10.82
CA SER A 509 -15.09 34.71 -10.20
C SER A 509 -15.61 33.65 -11.17
N HIS A 510 -16.13 32.55 -10.62
CA HIS A 510 -16.83 31.53 -11.39
C HIS A 510 -18.26 31.99 -11.67
N ARG A 511 -18.79 31.66 -12.87
CA ARG A 511 -20.22 31.74 -13.13
C ARG A 511 -20.83 30.35 -12.83
N ILE A 512 -21.74 30.30 -11.88
CA ILE A 512 -22.29 29.04 -11.37
C ILE A 512 -23.81 29.02 -11.43
N ARG A 513 -24.35 27.98 -12.01
CA ARG A 513 -25.75 27.58 -11.90
C ARG A 513 -25.77 26.08 -11.57
N LEU A 514 -25.95 25.75 -10.30
CA LEU A 514 -25.99 24.34 -9.89
C LEU A 514 -27.35 23.73 -10.19
N PRO A 515 -27.38 22.41 -10.51
CA PRO A 515 -28.63 21.65 -10.56
C PRO A 515 -29.32 21.61 -9.19
N GLU A 516 -30.63 21.42 -9.17
CA GLU A 516 -31.41 21.27 -7.92
C GLU A 516 -30.96 20.09 -7.08
N PHE A 517 -30.46 19.04 -7.70
CA PHE A 517 -29.94 17.84 -7.01
C PHE A 517 -28.54 18.01 -6.44
N THR A 518 -27.81 19.07 -6.81
CA THR A 518 -26.45 19.32 -6.30
C THR A 518 -26.52 20.25 -5.10
N ASP A 519 -25.89 19.83 -3.99
CA ASP A 519 -25.77 20.60 -2.77
C ASP A 519 -24.62 21.60 -2.87
N SER A 520 -23.44 21.12 -3.25
CA SER A 520 -22.25 21.96 -3.31
C SER A 520 -21.22 21.44 -4.31
N ILE A 521 -20.36 22.36 -4.77
CA ILE A 521 -19.15 22.06 -5.54
C ILE A 521 -17.97 22.75 -4.90
N ARG A 522 -16.85 22.01 -4.72
CA ARG A 522 -15.64 22.52 -4.10
C ARG A 522 -14.44 22.22 -4.98
N PHE A 523 -13.70 23.26 -5.33
CA PHE A 523 -12.40 23.15 -5.95
C PHE A 523 -11.30 23.19 -4.90
N ALA A 524 -10.29 22.34 -5.05
CA ALA A 524 -9.12 22.34 -4.18
C ALA A 524 -7.83 22.15 -4.99
N LYS A 525 -6.76 22.73 -4.50
CA LYS A 525 -5.42 22.73 -5.16
C LYS A 525 -5.47 23.39 -6.55
N THR A 526 -6.27 24.43 -6.67
CA THR A 526 -6.47 25.16 -7.91
C THR A 526 -6.09 26.62 -7.77
N GLY A 527 -5.44 27.14 -8.81
CA GLY A 527 -5.46 28.57 -9.14
C GLY A 527 -6.39 28.82 -10.31
N GLY A 528 -6.56 30.07 -10.70
CA GLY A 528 -7.41 30.39 -11.80
C GLY A 528 -6.93 31.58 -12.57
N LEU A 529 -7.36 31.62 -13.81
CA LEU A 529 -7.07 32.71 -14.73
C LEU A 529 -8.35 33.09 -15.46
N HIS A 530 -8.75 34.37 -15.34
CA HIS A 530 -9.58 34.99 -16.34
C HIS A 530 -8.67 35.38 -17.51
N ILE A 531 -8.99 34.89 -18.70
CA ILE A 531 -8.09 34.98 -19.86
C ILE A 531 -8.52 36.13 -20.75
N ALA A 532 -9.82 36.24 -21.03
CA ALA A 532 -10.34 37.30 -21.89
C ALA A 532 -11.84 37.57 -21.66
N THR A 533 -12.22 38.85 -21.73
CA THR A 533 -13.59 39.31 -21.72
C THR A 533 -14.03 39.62 -23.15
N ARG A 534 -15.22 39.19 -23.54
CA ARG A 534 -15.83 39.46 -24.87
C ARG A 534 -14.91 39.08 -26.02
N THR A 535 -14.46 37.82 -26.02
CA THR A 535 -13.56 37.29 -27.06
C THR A 535 -14.35 36.67 -28.23
N ASP A 536 -13.77 36.71 -29.43
CA ASP A 536 -14.27 36.00 -30.62
C ASP A 536 -13.75 34.55 -30.69
N ASP A 537 -12.90 34.13 -29.73
CA ASP A 537 -12.39 32.79 -29.72
C ASP A 537 -13.50 31.77 -29.48
N ARG A 538 -13.78 30.95 -30.48
CA ARG A 538 -14.85 29.92 -30.45
C ARG A 538 -14.60 28.81 -29.43
N ARG A 539 -13.41 28.75 -28.84
CA ARG A 539 -13.12 27.84 -27.74
C ARG A 539 -13.71 28.33 -26.40
N ALA A 540 -13.94 29.65 -26.29
CA ALA A 540 -14.54 30.23 -25.09
C ALA A 540 -16.05 29.89 -25.02
N PRO A 541 -16.54 29.43 -23.84
CA PRO A 541 -17.98 29.18 -23.68
C PRO A 541 -18.80 30.42 -23.96
N VAL A 542 -19.85 30.25 -24.77
CA VAL A 542 -20.85 31.32 -25.01
C VAL A 542 -21.70 31.52 -23.75
N SER A 543 -22.11 32.75 -23.50
CA SER A 543 -23.05 33.06 -22.42
C SER A 543 -24.43 32.43 -22.69
N GLU A 544 -25.11 32.01 -21.65
CA GLU A 544 -26.46 31.39 -21.71
C GLU A 544 -27.58 32.37 -22.02
N ASP A 545 -27.31 33.67 -21.93
CA ASP A 545 -28.31 34.75 -22.11
C ASP A 545 -28.71 34.99 -23.57
N GLY A 546 -28.17 34.23 -24.49
CA GLY A 546 -28.41 34.38 -25.93
C GLY A 546 -27.73 35.61 -26.58
N SER A 547 -26.94 36.37 -25.83
CA SER A 547 -26.19 37.53 -26.34
C SER A 547 -25.09 37.17 -27.33
N GLY A 548 -24.68 35.91 -27.38
CA GLY A 548 -23.52 35.46 -28.14
C GLY A 548 -22.16 35.86 -27.52
N THR A 549 -22.17 36.55 -26.39
CA THR A 549 -20.93 36.96 -25.67
C THR A 549 -20.16 35.74 -25.18
N ARG A 550 -18.83 35.78 -25.32
CA ARG A 550 -17.93 34.72 -24.84
C ARG A 550 -16.89 35.32 -23.91
N ASN A 551 -16.68 34.69 -22.77
CA ASN A 551 -15.55 34.97 -21.93
C ASN A 551 -14.69 33.72 -21.82
N ALA A 552 -13.38 33.92 -21.70
CA ALA A 552 -12.41 32.83 -21.53
C ALA A 552 -11.87 32.81 -20.12
N GLY A 553 -11.99 31.69 -19.47
CA GLY A 553 -11.45 31.44 -18.12
C GLY A 553 -11.08 29.97 -17.94
N THR A 554 -10.32 29.69 -16.91
CA THR A 554 -9.89 28.34 -16.57
C THR A 554 -9.44 28.25 -15.13
N VAL A 555 -9.71 27.12 -14.46
CA VAL A 555 -8.92 26.68 -13.31
C VAL A 555 -7.71 25.90 -13.80
N VAL A 556 -6.62 26.04 -13.09
CA VAL A 556 -5.38 25.31 -13.34
C VAL A 556 -4.86 24.71 -12.04
N THR A 557 -4.09 23.65 -12.13
CA THR A 557 -3.40 23.13 -10.96
C THR A 557 -2.44 24.18 -10.42
N LEU A 558 -2.53 24.44 -9.11
CA LEU A 558 -1.64 25.31 -8.38
C LEU A 558 -0.60 24.47 -7.67
N ASP A 559 0.64 24.67 -8.06
CA ASP A 559 1.74 24.09 -7.33
C ASP A 559 2.99 24.97 -7.40
N PRO A 560 3.56 25.28 -6.25
CA PRO A 560 4.87 25.89 -6.19
C PRO A 560 5.99 24.97 -6.72
N ALA A 561 5.76 23.67 -6.78
CA ALA A 561 6.72 22.73 -7.33
C ALA A 561 6.37 22.36 -8.78
N PRO A 562 7.31 22.38 -9.72
CA PRO A 562 7.05 22.23 -11.17
C PRO A 562 6.53 20.85 -11.59
N CYS A 563 6.25 19.99 -10.65
CA CYS A 563 5.88 18.59 -10.91
C CYS A 563 4.63 18.11 -10.17
N ASN A 564 4.02 18.94 -9.34
CA ASN A 564 2.80 18.52 -8.64
C ASN A 564 1.58 19.12 -9.30
N GLN A 565 0.97 18.39 -10.14
CA GLN A 565 -0.03 18.91 -11.02
C GLN A 565 -1.32 18.10 -10.89
N THR A 566 -1.93 18.19 -9.70
CA THR A 566 -3.24 17.59 -9.45
C THR A 566 -4.18 18.60 -8.82
N MET A 567 -5.41 18.69 -9.33
CA MET A 567 -6.51 19.38 -8.70
C MET A 567 -7.66 18.43 -8.41
N THR A 568 -8.47 18.76 -7.43
CA THR A 568 -9.68 18.02 -7.09
C THR A 568 -10.91 18.91 -7.22
N VAL A 569 -12.00 18.30 -7.68
CA VAL A 569 -13.33 18.93 -7.72
C VAL A 569 -14.28 17.96 -7.03
N ASP A 570 -14.79 18.35 -5.86
CA ASP A 570 -15.79 17.60 -5.13
C ASP A 570 -17.18 18.10 -5.51
N ILE A 571 -18.04 17.18 -5.91
CA ILE A 571 -19.45 17.44 -6.24
C ILE A 571 -20.27 16.66 -5.22
N ARG A 572 -20.95 17.38 -4.33
CA ARG A 572 -21.87 16.80 -3.34
C ARG A 572 -23.29 16.92 -3.86
N ASN A 573 -23.94 15.79 -4.05
CA ASN A 573 -25.35 15.72 -4.41
C ASN A 573 -26.22 15.45 -3.18
N LYS A 574 -27.48 15.89 -3.21
CA LYS A 574 -28.46 15.74 -2.13
C LYS A 574 -29.02 14.33 -2.02
N HIS A 575 -28.97 13.59 -3.11
CA HIS A 575 -29.44 12.20 -3.20
C HIS A 575 -28.69 11.47 -4.31
N ASP A 576 -28.67 10.16 -4.23
CA ASP A 576 -28.11 9.30 -5.25
C ASP A 576 -29.10 9.19 -6.43
N GLY A 577 -28.65 9.59 -7.59
CA GLY A 577 -29.42 9.51 -8.82
C GLY A 577 -28.50 9.68 -10.02
N PRO A 578 -28.85 9.12 -11.18
CA PRO A 578 -28.02 9.20 -12.37
C PRO A 578 -28.04 10.60 -12.97
N TYR A 579 -26.87 11.07 -13.43
CA TYR A 579 -26.71 12.32 -14.16
C TYR A 579 -25.54 12.22 -15.14
N ARG A 580 -25.54 13.14 -16.12
CA ARG A 580 -24.38 13.31 -17.00
C ARG A 580 -23.59 14.53 -16.57
N LEU A 581 -22.28 14.40 -16.53
CA LEU A 581 -21.33 15.46 -16.25
C LEU A 581 -20.39 15.62 -17.45
N ALA A 582 -20.41 16.75 -18.11
CA ALA A 582 -19.47 17.06 -19.17
C ALA A 582 -18.41 18.02 -18.66
N LEU A 583 -17.14 17.61 -18.73
CA LEU A 583 -15.97 18.39 -18.35
C LEU A 583 -15.37 19.01 -19.61
N TYR A 584 -15.22 20.33 -19.66
CA TYR A 584 -14.69 21.03 -20.82
C TYR A 584 -13.26 21.52 -20.58
N PHE A 585 -12.35 21.06 -21.44
CA PHE A 585 -10.93 21.36 -21.43
C PHE A 585 -10.52 22.20 -22.62
N VAL A 586 -9.70 23.24 -22.39
CA VAL A 586 -9.04 24.02 -23.45
C VAL A 586 -7.57 24.20 -23.09
N ASP A 587 -6.69 23.94 -24.05
CA ASP A 587 -5.26 24.27 -23.95
C ASP A 587 -5.05 25.66 -24.60
N TRP A 588 -5.29 26.72 -23.82
CA TRP A 588 -5.32 28.08 -24.31
C TRP A 588 -4.02 28.49 -24.99
N GLU A 589 -2.90 28.18 -24.38
CA GLU A 589 -1.57 28.53 -24.86
C GLU A 589 -1.01 27.52 -25.88
N LYS A 590 -1.76 26.47 -26.21
CA LYS A 590 -1.39 25.42 -27.17
C LYS A 590 -0.06 24.70 -26.83
N THR A 591 0.21 24.52 -25.55
CA THR A 591 1.45 23.89 -25.04
C THR A 591 1.48 22.37 -25.18
N GLY A 592 0.39 21.76 -25.67
CA GLY A 592 0.26 20.32 -25.84
C GLY A 592 -0.10 19.60 -24.55
N ARG A 593 -0.92 20.25 -23.72
CA ARG A 593 -1.42 19.68 -22.46
C ARG A 593 -2.09 18.34 -22.67
N ARG A 594 -1.88 17.46 -21.71
CA ARG A 594 -2.63 16.21 -21.52
C ARG A 594 -3.01 16.11 -20.05
N SER A 595 -4.23 15.69 -19.81
CA SER A 595 -4.74 15.49 -18.45
C SER A 595 -5.28 14.07 -18.28
N ALA A 596 -5.28 13.56 -17.06
CA ALA A 596 -5.93 12.31 -16.69
C ALA A 596 -6.99 12.61 -15.64
N VAL A 597 -8.21 12.18 -15.88
CA VAL A 597 -9.34 12.34 -14.96
C VAL A 597 -9.62 11.01 -14.29
N GLU A 598 -9.48 10.97 -12.98
CA GLU A 598 -9.93 9.89 -12.11
C GLU A 598 -11.23 10.33 -11.44
N VAL A 599 -12.19 9.42 -11.35
CA VAL A 599 -13.51 9.69 -10.76
C VAL A 599 -13.70 8.74 -9.58
N PHE A 600 -13.79 9.30 -8.39
CA PHE A 600 -14.01 8.57 -7.16
C PHE A 600 -15.42 8.84 -6.61
N ASP A 601 -15.99 7.86 -5.96
CA ASP A 601 -17.05 8.10 -5.00
C ASP A 601 -16.58 9.07 -3.91
N LEU A 602 -17.38 10.05 -3.56
CA LEU A 602 -16.95 11.09 -2.60
C LEU A 602 -16.90 10.57 -1.17
N ASP A 603 -17.69 9.57 -0.82
CA ASP A 603 -17.82 9.07 0.55
C ASP A 603 -16.92 7.85 0.79
N ASP A 604 -17.02 6.80 -0.03
CA ASP A 604 -16.24 5.58 0.17
C ASP A 604 -14.90 5.55 -0.60
N LYS A 605 -14.63 6.57 -1.41
CA LYS A 605 -13.35 6.77 -2.13
C LYS A 605 -13.02 5.69 -3.16
N ARG A 606 -13.98 4.89 -3.59
CA ARG A 606 -13.78 3.93 -4.68
C ARG A 606 -13.58 4.64 -6.00
N LEU A 607 -12.70 4.12 -6.83
CA LEU A 607 -12.57 4.55 -8.22
C LEU A 607 -13.77 4.01 -9.01
N LEU A 608 -14.60 4.91 -9.54
CA LEU A 608 -15.88 4.56 -10.16
C LEU A 608 -15.74 4.04 -11.58
N MET A 609 -14.71 4.47 -12.31
CA MET A 609 -14.48 4.11 -13.71
C MET A 609 -12.98 4.08 -14.05
N PRO A 610 -12.58 3.47 -15.18
CA PRO A 610 -11.23 3.59 -15.70
C PRO A 610 -10.83 5.05 -15.86
N VAL A 611 -9.53 5.33 -15.66
CA VAL A 611 -9.01 6.68 -15.84
C VAL A 611 -9.26 7.20 -17.25
N GLN A 612 -9.71 8.46 -17.37
CA GLN A 612 -10.00 9.08 -18.65
C GLN A 612 -8.84 9.97 -19.07
N ILE A 613 -8.16 9.61 -20.18
CA ILE A 613 -7.06 10.41 -20.71
C ILE A 613 -7.60 11.44 -21.69
N VAL A 614 -7.39 12.72 -21.38
CA VAL A 614 -7.76 13.86 -22.20
C VAL A 614 -6.54 14.33 -22.98
N ARG A 615 -6.60 14.20 -24.31
CA ARG A 615 -5.53 14.55 -25.25
C ARG A 615 -6.06 15.54 -26.27
N ASP A 616 -5.16 16.29 -26.89
CA ASP A 616 -5.47 17.14 -28.07
C ASP A 616 -6.66 18.09 -27.87
N TYR A 617 -6.68 18.77 -26.70
CA TYR A 617 -7.74 19.73 -26.39
C TYR A 617 -7.35 21.20 -26.65
N ARG A 618 -6.46 21.40 -27.64
CA ARG A 618 -6.07 22.74 -28.12
C ARG A 618 -7.23 23.55 -28.65
N GLU A 619 -8.17 22.87 -29.32
CA GLU A 619 -9.38 23.48 -29.91
C GLU A 619 -10.62 23.30 -29.04
N GLY A 620 -10.45 22.80 -27.81
CA GLY A 620 -11.54 22.46 -26.91
C GLY A 620 -11.98 21.00 -27.02
N ARG A 621 -12.20 20.38 -25.85
CA ARG A 621 -12.66 18.99 -25.79
C ARG A 621 -13.52 18.77 -24.55
N TYR A 622 -14.64 18.08 -24.75
CA TYR A 622 -15.48 17.59 -23.67
C TYR A 622 -15.11 16.13 -23.31
N VAL A 623 -15.23 15.82 -22.04
CA VAL A 623 -15.25 14.46 -21.50
C VAL A 623 -16.57 14.29 -20.78
N VAL A 624 -17.44 13.47 -21.33
CA VAL A 624 -18.81 13.28 -20.84
C VAL A 624 -18.88 12.00 -20.03
N LEU A 625 -19.20 12.14 -18.77
CA LEU A 625 -19.26 11.07 -17.77
C LEU A 625 -20.72 10.77 -17.44
N SER A 626 -21.08 9.48 -17.35
CA SER A 626 -22.34 9.03 -16.77
C SER A 626 -22.07 8.61 -15.33
N LEU A 627 -22.66 9.33 -14.39
CA LEU A 627 -22.35 9.23 -12.95
C LEU A 627 -23.62 9.04 -12.14
N GLU A 628 -23.43 8.60 -10.90
CA GLU A 628 -24.47 8.46 -9.89
C GLU A 628 -23.91 8.93 -8.54
N GLY A 629 -24.72 9.62 -7.73
CA GLY A 629 -24.34 10.06 -6.39
C GLY A 629 -23.31 11.20 -6.36
N SER A 630 -22.65 11.33 -5.24
CA SER A 630 -21.62 12.35 -4.99
C SER A 630 -20.24 11.86 -5.44
N VAL A 631 -19.46 12.72 -6.12
CA VAL A 631 -18.19 12.31 -6.71
C VAL A 631 -17.04 13.27 -6.40
N ARG A 632 -15.83 12.74 -6.35
CA ARG A 632 -14.58 13.48 -6.42
C ARG A 632 -13.94 13.27 -7.78
N LEU A 633 -13.75 14.32 -8.52
CA LEU A 633 -12.90 14.34 -9.69
C LEU A 633 -11.47 14.68 -9.28
N ARG A 634 -10.52 13.90 -9.74
CA ARG A 634 -9.11 14.20 -9.62
C ARG A 634 -8.52 14.37 -11.00
N ILE A 635 -8.05 15.56 -11.30
CA ILE A 635 -7.53 15.93 -12.61
C ILE A 635 -6.02 16.10 -12.48
N ASN A 636 -5.28 15.18 -13.10
CA ASN A 636 -3.84 15.11 -13.02
C ASN A 636 -3.21 15.64 -14.31
N GLN A 637 -2.13 16.39 -14.18
CA GLN A 637 -1.28 16.71 -15.33
C GLN A 637 -0.56 15.44 -15.81
N VAL A 638 -0.62 15.20 -17.09
CA VAL A 638 0.16 14.16 -17.77
C VAL A 638 1.28 14.78 -18.61
N ARG A 639 0.97 15.92 -19.25
CA ARG A 639 1.91 16.67 -20.09
C ARG A 639 1.49 18.13 -20.18
N GLY A 640 2.45 19.01 -20.48
CA GLY A 640 2.25 20.46 -20.57
C GLY A 640 2.64 21.17 -19.29
N THR A 641 2.29 22.42 -19.14
CA THR A 641 2.67 23.29 -18.02
C THR A 641 1.89 22.97 -16.73
N ASN A 642 0.62 22.58 -16.86
CA ASN A 642 -0.29 22.26 -15.75
C ASN A 642 -1.51 21.47 -16.29
N ALA A 643 -2.37 20.98 -15.42
CA ALA A 643 -3.72 20.56 -15.81
C ALA A 643 -4.65 21.77 -15.79
N SER A 644 -5.62 21.80 -16.69
CA SER A 644 -6.61 22.91 -16.81
C SER A 644 -8.02 22.34 -16.92
N LEU A 645 -9.02 23.11 -16.47
CA LEU A 645 -10.44 22.82 -16.64
C LEU A 645 -11.19 24.15 -16.84
N CYS A 646 -11.96 24.27 -17.91
CA CYS A 646 -12.64 25.53 -18.25
C CYS A 646 -14.09 25.57 -17.78
N ALA A 647 -14.80 24.45 -17.87
CA ALA A 647 -16.20 24.38 -17.44
C ALA A 647 -16.64 22.96 -17.08
N LEU A 648 -17.71 22.89 -16.29
CA LEU A 648 -18.50 21.69 -16.01
C LEU A 648 -19.94 21.94 -16.41
N PHE A 649 -20.59 20.93 -16.97
CA PHE A 649 -22.00 21.00 -17.42
C PHE A 649 -22.74 19.78 -16.89
N PHE A 650 -23.96 20.00 -16.40
CA PHE A 650 -24.81 18.98 -15.79
C PHE A 650 -26.06 18.76 -16.60
N ASP A 651 -26.38 17.48 -16.88
CA ASP A 651 -27.57 17.03 -17.61
C ASP A 651 -28.34 15.93 -16.90
#